data_f2de39eb05b523ab86d8f3fb0dacf46c
#
_entry.id   f2de39eb05b523ab86d8f3fb0dacf46c
#
_cell.length_a   1.000
_cell.length_b   1.000
_cell.length_c   1.000
_cell.angle_alpha   90.00
_cell.angle_beta   90.00
_cell.angle_gamma   90.00
#
_symmetry.space_group_name_H-M   'P 1'
#
loop_
_entity.id
_entity.type
_entity.pdbx_description
1 polymer ?
#
loop_
_entity_poly.entity_id
_entity_poly.type
_entity_poly.pdbx_seq_one_letter_code
_entity_poly.pdbx_strand_id
1 'polypeptide(L)'
;MPIAKMKRLQVLALERDHDALLRQLERMGCVEISEPDAPDAPESLRRCDSETADCLARQRQVQTAIDALRRAAPPKKAPLLAPRPAIGEAEYLSETGLADGLALARQVNEATGQLQQLTALAAQLETDRITLGPWLSLDLPLELTETRCCDVTLGVLPPFVPWDELCGQVQSEYPESELHLLSADRQQQCVLLITHKAATAPVLELLRGRGFAASPLKGRTGTPEENRRRDTDRLAEVKRQQEALRKHLDELAERLPELYLCADRLASRLQREENRRRLLTDGCIVAFDGWVPEKKTARLTAYLDTADCDYTLSDPTAEQIPEVPVLLEDNAVARSMNCITEQYSLPAYDGVDPNPVMAPFFILFFGMMMADMGYGLLMIVGSWRFLKKKRPDDRSFMEMIFWCGVTTVVFGAMTGSFFGDFLPQLFKFFDPESTFALPALFSPLDDTMAIMVGSLILGALQVFTGMTVSVVEKCKKGCFMDALFDEITWWIILAGTGLAVLGIGSVSGVPVVLVAGVLMLVYGAGRGKKGFGKVTGFVAAVYNGVTGFFSDILSYVRLMALMLSGAVLAQVFNMLGATTGNVVTFIIIAFVGNMLNLALNLLGCYVHDMRLQFLEFFGRFYKDGGKAYRPLRVRAKHVEIIKEDTKSC
;
A
#
# COMPACT_ATOMS: atom_id res chain seq x y z
N MET A 1 23.68 5.18 20.45
CA MET A 1 22.27 4.84 20.23
C MET A 1 21.84 5.53 18.96
N PRO A 2 21.22 4.84 18.04
CA PRO A 2 21.04 5.38 16.68
C PRO A 2 19.84 6.31 16.50
N ILE A 3 19.12 6.70 17.54
CA ILE A 3 18.16 7.82 17.43
C ILE A 3 18.96 9.10 17.36
N ALA A 4 18.81 9.86 16.25
CA ALA A 4 19.50 11.12 16.07
C ALA A 4 19.06 12.13 17.12
N LYS A 5 20.04 12.83 17.70
CA LYS A 5 19.72 13.96 18.59
C LYS A 5 19.14 15.08 17.77
N MET A 6 18.00 15.60 18.23
CA MET A 6 17.29 16.71 17.61
C MET A 6 17.49 17.97 18.43
N LYS A 7 17.57 19.11 17.73
CA LYS A 7 17.56 20.44 18.35
C LYS A 7 16.32 21.19 17.92
N ARG A 8 15.73 21.94 18.84
CA ARG A 8 14.65 22.87 18.55
C ARG A 8 15.24 24.10 17.90
N LEU A 9 14.71 24.48 16.76
CA LEU A 9 15.03 25.68 16.01
C LEU A 9 13.84 26.64 16.13
N GLN A 10 14.10 27.88 16.54
CA GLN A 10 13.13 28.97 16.49
C GLN A 10 13.70 30.03 15.57
N VAL A 11 12.91 30.48 14.60
CA VAL A 11 13.35 31.48 13.61
C VAL A 11 12.36 32.63 13.58
N LEU A 12 12.92 33.84 13.55
CA LEU A 12 12.23 35.09 13.30
C LEU A 12 12.81 35.71 12.03
N ALA A 13 12.00 35.92 11.01
CA ALA A 13 12.42 36.48 9.73
C ALA A 13 11.44 37.57 9.28
N LEU A 14 11.88 38.41 8.33
CA LEU A 14 10.99 39.39 7.74
C LEU A 14 9.97 38.75 6.79
N GLU A 15 8.74 39.26 6.79
CA GLU A 15 7.66 38.74 5.92
C GLU A 15 8.06 38.72 4.45
N ARG A 16 8.80 39.72 3.98
CA ARG A 16 9.25 39.82 2.58
C ARG A 16 10.23 38.71 2.16
N ASP A 17 10.96 38.11 3.11
CA ASP A 17 12.04 37.16 2.83
C ASP A 17 11.60 35.68 3.11
N HIS A 18 10.41 35.47 3.67
CA HIS A 18 9.95 34.15 4.10
C HIS A 18 9.89 33.11 2.97
N ASP A 19 9.48 33.50 1.74
CA ASP A 19 9.42 32.58 0.60
C ASP A 19 10.83 32.12 0.15
N ALA A 20 11.82 33.04 0.18
CA ALA A 20 13.19 32.72 -0.14
C ALA A 20 13.79 31.77 0.90
N LEU A 21 13.50 32.03 2.18
CA LEU A 21 13.90 31.19 3.31
C LEU A 21 13.31 29.77 3.19
N LEU A 22 11.99 29.65 2.95
CA LEU A 22 11.33 28.35 2.78
C LEU A 22 11.91 27.55 1.60
N ARG A 23 12.16 28.19 0.45
CA ARG A 23 12.78 27.53 -0.72
C ARG A 23 14.18 27.02 -0.40
N GLN A 24 14.96 27.76 0.37
CA GLN A 24 16.31 27.33 0.73
C GLN A 24 16.29 26.23 1.80
N LEU A 25 15.37 26.29 2.78
CA LEU A 25 15.15 25.21 3.74
C LEU A 25 14.71 23.91 3.04
N GLU A 26 13.87 24.02 2.00
CA GLU A 26 13.46 22.90 1.14
C GLU A 26 14.65 22.27 0.41
N ARG A 27 15.57 23.10 -0.14
CA ARG A 27 16.82 22.63 -0.77
C ARG A 27 17.72 21.91 0.22
N MET A 28 17.88 22.47 1.43
CA MET A 28 18.72 21.87 2.46
C MET A 28 18.13 20.55 2.99
N GLY A 29 16.81 20.41 3.03
CA GLY A 29 16.10 19.21 3.45
C GLY A 29 16.45 18.75 4.87
N CYS A 30 16.65 19.71 5.78
CA CYS A 30 17.12 19.41 7.13
C CYS A 30 16.25 19.98 8.26
N VAL A 31 15.18 20.70 7.95
CA VAL A 31 14.28 21.30 8.94
C VAL A 31 12.88 20.71 8.78
N GLU A 32 12.31 20.22 9.86
CA GLU A 32 10.87 19.96 9.97
C GLU A 32 10.22 21.14 10.67
N ILE A 33 9.30 21.81 9.98
CA ILE A 33 8.56 22.93 10.53
C ILE A 33 7.41 22.38 11.37
N SER A 34 7.39 22.69 12.66
CA SER A 34 6.32 22.36 13.59
C SER A 34 5.37 23.55 13.77
N GLU A 35 4.17 23.27 14.26
CA GLU A 35 3.31 24.36 14.72
C GLU A 35 3.92 24.95 15.98
N PRO A 36 4.04 26.29 16.08
CA PRO A 36 4.54 26.93 17.28
C PRO A 36 3.62 26.63 18.47
N ASP A 37 4.20 26.44 19.66
CA ASP A 37 3.44 26.24 20.89
C ASP A 37 2.56 27.48 21.16
N ALA A 38 1.25 27.31 21.03
CA ALA A 38 0.27 28.39 21.07
C ALA A 38 0.13 29.16 22.42
N PRO A 39 0.53 28.61 23.60
CA PRO A 39 0.33 29.34 24.87
C PRO A 39 1.17 30.62 25.01
N ASP A 40 2.32 30.69 24.33
CA ASP A 40 3.25 31.83 24.44
C ASP A 40 3.21 32.79 23.23
N ALA A 41 2.37 32.52 22.23
CA ALA A 41 2.26 33.40 21.06
C ALA A 41 1.45 34.66 21.41
N PRO A 42 1.96 35.88 21.13
CA PRO A 42 1.20 37.11 21.29
C PRO A 42 -0.11 37.06 20.50
N GLU A 43 -1.21 37.58 21.05
CA GLU A 43 -2.54 37.61 20.38
C GLU A 43 -2.53 38.34 19.02
N SER A 44 -1.48 39.09 18.73
CA SER A 44 -1.25 39.78 17.45
C SER A 44 -0.82 38.87 16.31
N LEU A 45 -0.27 37.67 16.61
CA LEU A 45 0.22 36.74 15.60
C LEU A 45 -0.91 35.87 15.03
N ARG A 46 -1.01 35.84 13.72
CA ARG A 46 -1.97 35.01 12.96
C ARG A 46 -1.21 34.09 12.00
N ARG A 47 -1.84 33.00 11.62
CA ARG A 47 -1.26 32.09 10.62
C ARG A 47 -1.14 32.79 9.27
N CYS A 48 -0.05 32.51 8.55
CA CYS A 48 0.14 33.02 7.19
C CYS A 48 -0.95 32.49 6.24
N ASP A 49 -1.39 33.33 5.32
CA ASP A 49 -2.28 32.91 4.24
C ASP A 49 -1.57 31.91 3.34
N SER A 50 -2.26 30.87 2.91
CA SER A 50 -1.72 29.82 2.06
C SER A 50 -2.65 29.47 0.90
N GLU A 51 -2.06 29.22 -0.26
CA GLU A 51 -2.76 28.79 -1.48
C GLU A 51 -2.96 27.26 -1.54
N THR A 52 -3.03 26.58 -0.40
CA THR A 52 -3.10 25.11 -0.33
C THR A 52 -4.28 24.54 -1.12
N ALA A 53 -5.46 25.17 -1.05
CA ALA A 53 -6.66 24.70 -1.75
C ALA A 53 -6.50 24.78 -3.28
N ASP A 54 -5.92 25.87 -3.79
CA ASP A 54 -5.66 26.06 -5.22
C ASP A 54 -4.58 25.08 -5.72
N CYS A 55 -3.50 24.90 -4.97
CA CYS A 55 -2.46 23.90 -5.28
C CYS A 55 -3.04 22.47 -5.34
N LEU A 56 -3.90 22.10 -4.40
CA LEU A 56 -4.60 20.81 -4.41
C LEU A 56 -5.52 20.65 -5.62
N ALA A 57 -6.26 21.69 -6.00
CA ALA A 57 -7.13 21.66 -7.17
C ALA A 57 -6.31 21.43 -8.45
N ARG A 58 -5.21 22.18 -8.62
CA ARG A 58 -4.29 22.04 -9.76
C ARG A 58 -3.65 20.65 -9.79
N GLN A 59 -3.21 20.14 -8.64
CA GLN A 59 -2.64 18.79 -8.55
C GLN A 59 -3.64 17.71 -8.96
N ARG A 60 -4.89 17.79 -8.49
CA ARG A 60 -5.96 16.87 -8.91
C ARG A 60 -6.22 16.94 -10.40
N GLN A 61 -6.23 18.15 -10.98
CA GLN A 61 -6.42 18.35 -12.42
C GLN A 61 -5.33 17.66 -13.23
N VAL A 62 -4.05 17.80 -12.83
CA VAL A 62 -2.91 17.14 -13.50
C VAL A 62 -2.96 15.63 -13.30
N GLN A 63 -3.30 15.15 -12.09
CA GLN A 63 -3.42 13.72 -11.83
C GLN A 63 -4.54 13.07 -12.67
N THR A 64 -5.69 13.74 -12.80
CA THR A 64 -6.78 13.28 -13.67
C THR A 64 -6.34 13.15 -15.13
N ALA A 65 -5.58 14.15 -15.63
CA ALA A 65 -5.02 14.11 -16.98
C ALA A 65 -4.02 12.95 -17.18
N ILE A 66 -3.14 12.73 -16.22
CA ILE A 66 -2.19 11.59 -16.23
C ILE A 66 -2.95 10.26 -16.29
N ASP A 67 -3.97 10.10 -15.45
CA ASP A 67 -4.75 8.85 -15.39
C ASP A 67 -5.60 8.64 -16.64
N ALA A 68 -6.08 9.71 -17.28
CA ALA A 68 -6.78 9.67 -18.55
C ALA A 68 -5.85 9.21 -19.69
N LEU A 69 -4.66 9.79 -19.82
CA LEU A 69 -3.68 9.40 -20.84
C LEU A 69 -3.17 7.96 -20.65
N ARG A 70 -2.94 7.52 -19.41
CA ARG A 70 -2.56 6.13 -19.12
C ARG A 70 -3.61 5.12 -19.54
N ARG A 71 -4.90 5.48 -19.50
CA ARG A 71 -6.00 4.64 -19.95
C ARG A 71 -6.17 4.66 -21.46
N ALA A 72 -6.04 5.84 -22.08
CA ALA A 72 -6.19 6.01 -23.54
C ALA A 72 -5.02 5.40 -24.31
N ALA A 73 -3.80 5.69 -23.88
CA ALA A 73 -2.57 5.19 -24.47
C ALA A 73 -1.74 4.49 -23.37
N PRO A 74 -2.02 3.20 -23.09
CA PRO A 74 -1.22 2.47 -22.11
C PRO A 74 0.25 2.50 -22.59
N PRO A 75 1.18 2.95 -21.72
CA PRO A 75 2.57 3.10 -22.12
C PRO A 75 3.06 1.78 -22.67
N LYS A 76 3.61 1.79 -23.88
CA LYS A 76 4.27 0.63 -24.51
C LYS A 76 5.17 0.05 -23.43
N LYS A 77 4.87 -1.19 -22.98
CA LYS A 77 5.46 -1.91 -21.84
C LYS A 77 6.83 -1.36 -21.42
N ALA A 78 6.83 -0.20 -20.75
CA ALA A 78 8.05 0.23 -20.09
C ALA A 78 8.37 -0.90 -19.10
N PRO A 79 9.56 -1.48 -19.13
CA PRO A 79 9.90 -2.50 -18.14
C PRO A 79 9.59 -1.93 -16.77
N LEU A 80 8.97 -2.74 -15.92
CA LEU A 80 8.50 -2.36 -14.55
C LEU A 80 9.58 -1.60 -13.74
N LEU A 81 10.80 -1.58 -14.24
CA LEU A 81 12.04 -1.07 -13.68
C LEU A 81 12.75 -0.07 -14.62
N ALA A 82 12.03 0.66 -15.47
CA ALA A 82 12.67 1.72 -16.28
C ALA A 82 13.27 2.82 -15.36
N PRO A 83 14.49 3.31 -15.63
CA PRO A 83 15.07 4.41 -14.88
C PRO A 83 14.19 5.66 -15.05
N ARG A 84 14.05 6.44 -13.98
CA ARG A 84 13.35 7.74 -14.03
C ARG A 84 14.18 8.72 -14.86
N PRO A 85 13.56 9.64 -15.60
CA PRO A 85 14.30 10.70 -16.28
C PRO A 85 15.02 11.57 -15.25
N ALA A 86 16.30 11.82 -15.49
CA ALA A 86 17.15 12.61 -14.62
C ALA A 86 17.05 14.10 -15.00
N ILE A 87 16.83 14.97 -14.03
CA ILE A 87 16.69 16.42 -14.21
C ILE A 87 17.61 17.13 -13.20
N GLY A 88 18.28 18.22 -13.63
CA GLY A 88 19.09 19.06 -12.75
C GLY A 88 18.25 19.74 -11.67
N GLU A 89 18.82 19.92 -10.47
CA GLU A 89 18.12 20.57 -9.34
C GLU A 89 17.68 21.99 -9.69
N ALA A 90 18.52 22.76 -10.40
CA ALA A 90 18.20 24.12 -10.82
C ALA A 90 17.01 24.16 -11.81
N GLU A 91 16.95 23.24 -12.74
CA GLU A 91 15.87 23.11 -13.71
C GLU A 91 14.56 22.65 -13.04
N TYR A 92 14.66 21.74 -12.06
CA TYR A 92 13.49 21.29 -11.30
C TYR A 92 12.85 22.42 -10.50
N LEU A 93 13.66 23.23 -9.83
CA LEU A 93 13.21 24.33 -8.97
C LEU A 93 12.78 25.57 -9.77
N SER A 94 13.18 25.68 -11.04
CA SER A 94 12.66 26.72 -11.90
C SER A 94 11.17 26.44 -12.17
N GLU A 95 10.30 27.43 -11.93
CA GLU A 95 8.86 27.31 -12.21
C GLU A 95 8.54 27.40 -13.73
N THR A 96 9.58 27.45 -14.58
CA THR A 96 9.46 27.42 -16.04
C THR A 96 8.83 26.11 -16.50
N GLY A 97 7.75 26.19 -17.28
CA GLY A 97 7.02 25.02 -17.76
C GLY A 97 5.89 24.53 -16.83
N LEU A 98 5.67 25.12 -15.66
CA LEU A 98 4.52 24.78 -14.82
C LEU A 98 3.20 25.20 -15.51
N ALA A 99 3.19 26.41 -16.11
CA ALA A 99 2.05 26.92 -16.86
C ALA A 99 1.76 26.05 -18.08
N ASP A 100 2.79 25.61 -18.81
CA ASP A 100 2.65 24.72 -19.97
C ASP A 100 2.11 23.35 -19.58
N GLY A 101 2.60 22.77 -18.49
CA GLY A 101 2.08 21.51 -17.94
C GLY A 101 0.62 21.61 -17.50
N LEU A 102 0.21 22.73 -16.90
CA LEU A 102 -1.18 22.97 -16.54
C LEU A 102 -2.08 23.19 -17.77
N ALA A 103 -1.58 23.88 -18.81
CA ALA A 103 -2.29 24.03 -20.08
C ALA A 103 -2.46 22.67 -20.76
N LEU A 104 -1.42 21.85 -20.79
CA LEU A 104 -1.48 20.48 -21.30
C LEU A 104 -2.50 19.63 -20.53
N ALA A 105 -2.52 19.73 -19.20
CA ALA A 105 -3.48 18.99 -18.37
C ALA A 105 -4.94 19.42 -18.69
N ARG A 106 -5.18 20.71 -18.94
CA ARG A 106 -6.50 21.19 -19.36
C ARG A 106 -6.92 20.61 -20.70
N GLN A 107 -6.03 20.67 -21.70
CA GLN A 107 -6.28 20.09 -23.03
C GLN A 107 -6.65 18.61 -22.96
N VAL A 108 -5.90 17.82 -22.18
CA VAL A 108 -6.17 16.40 -21.99
C VAL A 108 -7.53 16.16 -21.32
N ASN A 109 -7.86 16.92 -20.28
CA ASN A 109 -9.12 16.77 -19.56
C ASN A 109 -10.32 17.19 -20.43
N GLU A 110 -10.19 18.25 -21.23
CA GLU A 110 -11.20 18.68 -22.19
C GLU A 110 -11.43 17.63 -23.28
N ALA A 111 -10.36 17.13 -23.90
CA ALA A 111 -10.44 16.06 -24.91
C ALA A 111 -11.07 14.79 -24.34
N THR A 112 -10.71 14.41 -23.11
CA THR A 112 -11.27 13.24 -22.44
C THR A 112 -12.76 13.44 -22.12
N GLY A 113 -13.16 14.63 -21.67
CA GLY A 113 -14.55 14.98 -21.42
C GLY A 113 -15.40 14.93 -22.71
N GLN A 114 -14.88 15.47 -23.82
CA GLN A 114 -15.52 15.37 -25.13
C GLN A 114 -15.66 13.92 -25.60
N LEU A 115 -14.62 13.10 -25.42
CA LEU A 115 -14.67 11.68 -25.75
C LEU A 115 -15.74 10.93 -24.97
N GLN A 116 -15.90 11.23 -23.67
CA GLN A 116 -16.95 10.66 -22.83
C GLN A 116 -18.35 11.06 -23.30
N GLN A 117 -18.55 12.33 -23.64
CA GLN A 117 -19.82 12.82 -24.18
C GLN A 117 -20.18 12.15 -25.50
N LEU A 118 -19.22 12.06 -26.42
CA LEU A 118 -19.42 11.37 -27.69
C LEU A 118 -19.68 9.86 -27.50
N THR A 119 -19.09 9.25 -26.50
CA THR A 119 -19.32 7.83 -26.17
C THR A 119 -20.75 7.61 -25.66
N ALA A 120 -21.23 8.48 -24.80
CA ALA A 120 -22.62 8.45 -24.32
C ALA A 120 -23.62 8.68 -25.47
N LEU A 121 -23.33 9.65 -26.36
CA LEU A 121 -24.15 9.92 -27.52
C LEU A 121 -24.17 8.73 -28.51
N ALA A 122 -23.03 8.10 -28.75
CA ALA A 122 -22.97 6.91 -29.62
C ALA A 122 -23.81 5.76 -29.05
N ALA A 123 -23.72 5.50 -27.73
CA ALA A 123 -24.53 4.47 -27.07
C ALA A 123 -26.04 4.78 -27.15
N GLN A 124 -26.41 6.05 -26.99
CA GLN A 124 -27.80 6.49 -27.16
C GLN A 124 -28.30 6.25 -28.58
N LEU A 125 -27.53 6.68 -29.60
CA LEU A 125 -27.88 6.46 -31.00
C LEU A 125 -27.97 4.96 -31.38
N GLU A 126 -27.12 4.12 -30.84
CA GLU A 126 -27.20 2.67 -31.00
C GLU A 126 -28.47 2.08 -30.37
N THR A 127 -28.82 2.53 -29.16
CA THR A 127 -30.08 2.13 -28.50
C THR A 127 -31.30 2.60 -29.30
N ASP A 128 -31.27 3.85 -29.78
CA ASP A 128 -32.32 4.41 -30.60
C ASP A 128 -32.50 3.63 -31.91
N ARG A 129 -31.40 3.24 -32.54
CA ARG A 129 -31.44 2.42 -33.76
C ARG A 129 -32.02 1.01 -33.53
N ILE A 130 -31.69 0.39 -32.38
CA ILE A 130 -32.27 -0.91 -31.98
C ILE A 130 -33.76 -0.77 -31.74
N THR A 131 -34.19 0.29 -31.07
CA THR A 131 -35.62 0.59 -30.78
C THR A 131 -36.42 0.84 -32.06
N LEU A 132 -35.83 1.44 -33.09
CA LEU A 132 -36.46 1.65 -34.39
C LEU A 132 -36.57 0.38 -35.23
N GLY A 133 -35.71 -0.61 -35.00
CA GLY A 133 -35.64 -1.85 -35.79
C GLY A 133 -36.99 -2.50 -36.08
N PRO A 134 -37.83 -2.79 -35.08
CA PRO A 134 -39.13 -3.43 -35.26
C PRO A 134 -40.17 -2.61 -36.05
N TRP A 135 -39.95 -1.28 -36.21
CA TRP A 135 -40.89 -0.33 -36.84
C TRP A 135 -40.54 -0.02 -38.29
N LEU A 136 -39.51 -0.59 -38.87
CA LEU A 136 -39.01 -0.24 -40.22
C LEU A 136 -39.97 -0.54 -41.36
N SER A 137 -40.94 -1.41 -41.15
CA SER A 137 -42.00 -1.72 -42.12
C SER A 137 -43.08 -0.67 -42.19
N LEU A 138 -43.02 0.36 -41.33
CA LEU A 138 -44.00 1.46 -41.31
C LEU A 138 -43.59 2.56 -42.29
N ASP A 139 -44.41 2.79 -43.29
CA ASP A 139 -44.22 3.86 -44.28
C ASP A 139 -44.87 5.23 -43.88
N LEU A 140 -45.48 5.27 -42.70
CA LEU A 140 -46.13 6.50 -42.20
C LEU A 140 -45.15 7.32 -41.33
N PRO A 141 -45.27 8.68 -41.37
CA PRO A 141 -44.54 9.53 -40.45
C PRO A 141 -44.93 9.27 -39.00
N LEU A 142 -43.94 9.18 -38.08
CA LEU A 142 -44.15 8.90 -36.65
C LEU A 142 -44.92 10.01 -35.92
N GLU A 143 -44.97 11.21 -36.48
CA GLU A 143 -45.72 12.39 -36.01
C GLU A 143 -47.20 12.32 -36.35
N LEU A 144 -47.59 11.42 -37.25
CA LEU A 144 -48.98 11.26 -37.66
C LEU A 144 -49.77 10.52 -36.56
N THR A 145 -50.35 11.26 -35.66
CA THR A 145 -51.19 10.73 -34.57
C THR A 145 -52.66 10.78 -34.86
N GLU A 146 -53.12 11.72 -35.75
CA GLU A 146 -54.51 11.91 -36.11
C GLU A 146 -54.68 12.42 -37.53
N THR A 147 -55.80 12.10 -38.13
CA THR A 147 -56.31 12.63 -39.40
C THR A 147 -57.66 13.33 -39.15
N ARG A 148 -58.33 13.80 -40.21
CA ARG A 148 -59.67 14.43 -40.07
C ARG A 148 -60.67 13.51 -39.37
N CYS A 149 -60.70 12.21 -39.68
CA CYS A 149 -61.68 11.25 -39.20
C CYS A 149 -61.11 10.13 -38.34
N CYS A 150 -59.82 9.80 -38.45
CA CYS A 150 -59.20 8.66 -37.81
C CYS A 150 -58.04 9.08 -36.91
N ASP A 151 -57.86 8.35 -35.82
CA ASP A 151 -56.68 8.37 -34.95
C ASP A 151 -55.73 7.23 -35.33
N VAL A 152 -54.45 7.54 -35.34
CA VAL A 152 -53.35 6.62 -35.63
C VAL A 152 -52.55 6.37 -34.36
N THR A 153 -52.52 5.17 -33.86
CA THR A 153 -51.79 4.83 -32.61
C THR A 153 -50.79 3.73 -32.86
N LEU A 154 -49.54 3.99 -32.51
CA LEU A 154 -48.48 2.97 -32.50
C LEU A 154 -48.30 2.40 -31.10
N GLY A 155 -48.17 1.08 -31.01
CA GLY A 155 -47.96 0.43 -29.73
C GLY A 155 -47.36 -0.96 -29.84
N VAL A 156 -47.12 -1.53 -28.70
CA VAL A 156 -46.53 -2.85 -28.56
C VAL A 156 -47.46 -3.74 -27.76
N LEU A 157 -47.57 -5.01 -28.13
CA LEU A 157 -48.28 -6.07 -27.45
C LEU A 157 -47.30 -7.15 -26.96
N PRO A 158 -47.64 -7.86 -25.89
CA PRO A 158 -46.85 -9.01 -25.45
C PRO A 158 -46.82 -10.12 -26.51
N PRO A 159 -45.74 -10.92 -26.59
CA PRO A 159 -45.55 -11.93 -27.64
C PRO A 159 -46.50 -13.11 -27.52
N PHE A 160 -47.12 -13.30 -26.35
CA PHE A 160 -48.05 -14.41 -26.09
C PHE A 160 -49.51 -14.12 -26.49
N VAL A 161 -49.83 -12.92 -26.96
CA VAL A 161 -51.18 -12.54 -27.41
C VAL A 161 -51.42 -13.14 -28.82
N PRO A 162 -52.43 -14.02 -29.00
CA PRO A 162 -52.71 -14.60 -30.29
C PRO A 162 -53.29 -13.52 -31.24
N TRP A 163 -52.49 -13.24 -32.27
CA TRP A 163 -52.79 -12.14 -33.22
C TRP A 163 -54.10 -12.29 -33.94
N ASP A 164 -54.42 -13.50 -34.46
CA ASP A 164 -55.60 -13.75 -35.26
C ASP A 164 -56.90 -13.63 -34.45
N GLU A 165 -56.88 -14.02 -33.18
CA GLU A 165 -58.00 -13.85 -32.26
C GLU A 165 -58.26 -12.37 -31.93
N LEU A 166 -57.16 -11.63 -31.67
CA LEU A 166 -57.24 -10.20 -31.37
C LEU A 166 -57.78 -9.39 -32.56
N CYS A 167 -57.25 -9.65 -33.75
CA CYS A 167 -57.77 -9.02 -34.98
C CYS A 167 -59.22 -9.33 -35.24
N GLY A 168 -59.62 -10.62 -35.10
CA GLY A 168 -61.03 -11.02 -35.25
C GLY A 168 -61.95 -10.35 -34.22
N GLN A 169 -61.50 -10.22 -32.98
CA GLN A 169 -62.27 -9.53 -31.93
C GLN A 169 -62.43 -8.04 -32.23
N VAL A 170 -61.36 -7.34 -32.58
CA VAL A 170 -61.39 -5.90 -32.90
C VAL A 170 -62.27 -5.65 -34.11
N GLN A 171 -62.19 -6.50 -35.15
CA GLN A 171 -62.96 -6.33 -36.38
C GLN A 171 -64.44 -6.63 -36.21
N SER A 172 -64.81 -7.59 -35.30
CA SER A 172 -66.21 -7.93 -34.99
C SER A 172 -66.89 -6.89 -34.11
N GLU A 173 -66.17 -6.34 -33.13
CA GLU A 173 -66.72 -5.37 -32.18
C GLU A 173 -66.67 -3.94 -32.70
N TYR A 174 -65.61 -3.59 -33.50
CA TYR A 174 -65.37 -2.25 -34.02
C TYR A 174 -64.98 -2.27 -35.51
N PRO A 175 -65.90 -2.50 -36.43
CA PRO A 175 -65.63 -2.66 -37.87
C PRO A 175 -64.99 -1.43 -38.55
N GLU A 176 -65.00 -0.26 -37.89
CA GLU A 176 -64.37 0.99 -38.33
C GLU A 176 -62.91 1.11 -37.86
N SER A 177 -62.32 0.02 -37.34
CA SER A 177 -60.97 -0.02 -36.81
C SER A 177 -60.15 -1.07 -37.51
N GLU A 178 -58.92 -0.71 -37.92
CA GLU A 178 -57.95 -1.61 -38.53
C GLU A 178 -56.73 -1.78 -37.64
N LEU A 179 -56.28 -3.03 -37.45
CA LEU A 179 -55.08 -3.36 -36.69
C LEU A 179 -54.08 -4.06 -37.63
N HIS A 180 -52.88 -3.48 -37.76
CA HIS A 180 -51.81 -4.02 -38.61
C HIS A 180 -50.63 -4.46 -37.76
N LEU A 181 -50.15 -5.68 -38.01
CA LEU A 181 -48.90 -6.18 -37.42
C LEU A 181 -47.71 -5.71 -38.24
N LEU A 182 -46.86 -4.90 -37.64
CA LEU A 182 -45.65 -4.36 -38.29
C LEU A 182 -44.48 -5.34 -38.14
N SER A 183 -44.30 -5.88 -36.96
CA SER A 183 -43.30 -6.90 -36.67
C SER A 183 -43.67 -7.70 -35.43
N ALA A 184 -43.20 -8.95 -35.37
CA ALA A 184 -43.36 -9.85 -34.22
C ALA A 184 -42.01 -10.47 -33.85
N ASP A 185 -41.59 -10.24 -32.63
CA ASP A 185 -40.36 -10.80 -32.05
C ASP A 185 -40.69 -11.65 -30.83
N ARG A 186 -39.70 -12.37 -30.30
CA ARG A 186 -39.85 -13.15 -29.05
C ARG A 186 -40.17 -12.31 -27.83
N GLN A 187 -39.99 -11.01 -27.88
CA GLN A 187 -40.17 -10.09 -26.76
C GLN A 187 -41.45 -9.27 -26.88
N GLN A 188 -41.84 -8.88 -28.12
CA GLN A 188 -43.00 -8.01 -28.35
C GLN A 188 -43.53 -8.12 -29.77
N GLN A 189 -44.77 -7.71 -29.96
CA GLN A 189 -45.42 -7.51 -31.26
C GLN A 189 -45.65 -6.02 -31.46
N CYS A 190 -45.12 -5.44 -32.52
CA CYS A 190 -45.31 -4.02 -32.85
C CYS A 190 -46.54 -3.89 -33.75
N VAL A 191 -47.45 -3.04 -33.37
CA VAL A 191 -48.74 -2.92 -34.04
C VAL A 191 -49.06 -1.44 -34.36
N LEU A 192 -49.70 -1.27 -35.49
CA LEU A 192 -50.33 -0.03 -35.92
C LEU A 192 -51.83 -0.16 -35.79
N LEU A 193 -52.46 0.73 -35.04
CA LEU A 193 -53.90 0.86 -34.89
C LEU A 193 -54.40 2.10 -35.59
N ILE A 194 -55.34 1.93 -36.50
CA ILE A 194 -56.06 3.01 -37.16
C ILE A 194 -57.53 2.89 -36.75
N THR A 195 -58.08 3.91 -36.11
CA THR A 195 -59.47 3.90 -35.61
C THR A 195 -60.20 5.18 -35.95
N HIS A 196 -61.51 5.06 -36.16
CA HIS A 196 -62.37 6.26 -36.25
C HIS A 196 -62.41 6.96 -34.88
N LYS A 197 -62.36 8.32 -34.85
CA LYS A 197 -62.27 9.12 -33.61
C LYS A 197 -63.29 8.76 -32.54
N ALA A 198 -64.48 8.31 -32.93
CA ALA A 198 -65.53 7.87 -31.99
C ALA A 198 -65.25 6.54 -31.31
N ALA A 199 -64.46 5.67 -31.94
CA ALA A 199 -64.15 4.31 -31.46
C ALA A 199 -62.79 4.22 -30.79
N THR A 200 -61.94 5.24 -30.81
CA THR A 200 -60.56 5.21 -30.31
C THR A 200 -60.48 4.85 -28.84
N ALA A 201 -61.28 5.45 -27.96
CA ALA A 201 -61.24 5.22 -26.53
C ALA A 201 -61.60 3.75 -26.13
N PRO A 202 -62.73 3.17 -26.61
CA PRO A 202 -63.08 1.80 -26.27
C PRO A 202 -62.11 0.77 -26.86
N VAL A 203 -61.62 0.96 -28.09
CA VAL A 203 -60.61 0.05 -28.69
C VAL A 203 -59.29 0.05 -27.92
N LEU A 204 -58.82 1.22 -27.50
CA LEU A 204 -57.60 1.34 -26.68
C LEU A 204 -57.78 0.71 -25.31
N GLU A 205 -58.98 0.76 -24.72
CA GLU A 205 -59.28 0.10 -23.44
C GLU A 205 -59.26 -1.43 -23.58
N LEU A 206 -59.83 -1.96 -24.64
CA LEU A 206 -59.79 -3.38 -24.98
C LEU A 206 -58.34 -3.84 -25.19
N LEU A 207 -57.54 -3.13 -25.94
CA LEU A 207 -56.14 -3.44 -26.20
C LEU A 207 -55.29 -3.38 -24.92
N ARG A 208 -55.54 -2.35 -24.06
CA ARG A 208 -54.86 -2.26 -22.74
C ARG A 208 -55.14 -3.46 -21.85
N GLY A 209 -56.37 -3.97 -21.90
CA GLY A 209 -56.74 -5.21 -21.20
C GLY A 209 -55.94 -6.42 -21.68
N ARG A 210 -55.36 -6.41 -22.87
CA ARG A 210 -54.48 -7.43 -23.45
C ARG A 210 -52.98 -7.09 -23.33
N GLY A 211 -52.63 -6.01 -22.60
CA GLY A 211 -51.27 -5.60 -22.36
C GLY A 211 -50.66 -4.62 -23.39
N PHE A 212 -51.51 -3.94 -24.16
CA PHE A 212 -51.02 -2.93 -25.09
C PHE A 212 -50.39 -1.77 -24.36
N ALA A 213 -49.18 -1.40 -24.80
CA ALA A 213 -48.46 -0.21 -24.36
C ALA A 213 -48.14 0.71 -25.54
N ALA A 214 -48.23 2.03 -25.33
CA ALA A 214 -47.92 3.00 -26.38
C ALA A 214 -46.44 2.87 -26.79
N SER A 215 -46.18 3.13 -28.09
CA SER A 215 -44.82 3.08 -28.65
C SER A 215 -43.85 4.01 -27.92
N PRO A 216 -42.61 3.58 -27.70
CA PRO A 216 -41.54 4.43 -27.14
C PRO A 216 -41.05 5.52 -28.09
N LEU A 217 -41.56 5.59 -29.34
CA LEU A 217 -41.11 6.51 -30.39
C LEU A 217 -41.78 7.89 -30.35
N LYS A 218 -42.43 8.28 -29.26
CA LYS A 218 -43.09 9.59 -29.11
C LYS A 218 -42.08 10.74 -29.28
N GLY A 219 -42.46 11.73 -30.08
CA GLY A 219 -41.67 12.96 -30.31
C GLY A 219 -40.65 12.87 -31.45
N ARG A 220 -40.58 11.75 -32.18
CA ARG A 220 -39.80 11.65 -33.42
C ARG A 220 -40.60 12.08 -34.64
N THR A 221 -39.93 12.73 -35.61
CA THR A 221 -40.53 13.23 -36.86
C THR A 221 -40.01 12.43 -38.05
N GLY A 222 -40.83 12.29 -39.11
CA GLY A 222 -40.49 11.54 -40.32
C GLY A 222 -40.73 10.03 -40.20
N THR A 223 -40.43 9.29 -41.25
CA THR A 223 -40.58 7.83 -41.27
C THR A 223 -39.51 7.11 -40.43
N PRO A 224 -39.77 5.88 -39.92
CA PRO A 224 -38.77 5.11 -39.20
C PRO A 224 -37.51 4.88 -40.01
N GLU A 225 -37.60 4.66 -41.32
CA GLU A 225 -36.47 4.48 -42.23
C GLU A 225 -35.61 5.74 -42.34
N GLU A 226 -36.23 6.90 -42.45
CA GLU A 226 -35.51 8.19 -42.45
C GLU A 226 -34.79 8.46 -41.13
N ASN A 227 -35.45 8.16 -40.02
CA ASN A 227 -34.82 8.27 -38.69
C ASN A 227 -33.66 7.32 -38.55
N ARG A 228 -33.80 6.05 -38.95
CA ARG A 228 -32.71 5.07 -38.94
C ARG A 228 -31.51 5.55 -39.77
N ARG A 229 -31.77 6.07 -40.97
CA ARG A 229 -30.70 6.60 -41.83
C ARG A 229 -30.02 7.81 -41.18
N ARG A 230 -30.78 8.74 -40.63
CA ARG A 230 -30.24 9.91 -39.90
C ARG A 230 -29.39 9.48 -38.69
N ASP A 231 -29.89 8.54 -37.88
CA ASP A 231 -29.17 8.03 -36.70
C ASP A 231 -27.90 7.25 -37.12
N THR A 232 -27.93 6.53 -38.25
CA THR A 232 -26.77 5.83 -38.80
C THR A 232 -25.70 6.81 -39.29
N ASP A 233 -26.09 7.84 -40.03
CA ASP A 233 -25.17 8.88 -40.53
C ASP A 233 -24.55 9.66 -39.36
N ARG A 234 -25.38 10.00 -38.35
CA ARG A 234 -24.91 10.66 -37.15
C ARG A 234 -23.98 9.80 -36.31
N LEU A 235 -24.26 8.50 -36.18
CA LEU A 235 -23.39 7.55 -35.51
C LEU A 235 -22.02 7.43 -36.21
N ALA A 236 -22.02 7.40 -37.55
CA ALA A 236 -20.78 7.36 -38.33
C ALA A 236 -19.93 8.61 -38.10
N GLU A 237 -20.56 9.78 -38.04
CA GLU A 237 -19.88 11.04 -37.76
C GLU A 237 -19.34 11.09 -36.33
N VAL A 238 -20.13 10.68 -35.34
CA VAL A 238 -19.68 10.56 -33.93
C VAL A 238 -18.49 9.62 -33.80
N LYS A 239 -18.51 8.47 -34.48
CA LYS A 239 -17.38 7.52 -34.50
C LYS A 239 -16.11 8.12 -35.13
N ARG A 240 -16.25 8.90 -36.20
CA ARG A 240 -15.10 9.62 -36.79
C ARG A 240 -14.51 10.64 -35.81
N GLN A 241 -15.37 11.39 -35.12
CA GLN A 241 -14.94 12.36 -34.10
C GLN A 241 -14.24 11.67 -32.93
N GLN A 242 -14.77 10.53 -32.46
CA GLN A 242 -14.12 9.72 -31.44
C GLN A 242 -12.72 9.25 -31.87
N GLU A 243 -12.57 8.78 -33.11
CA GLU A 243 -11.27 8.35 -33.66
C GLU A 243 -10.28 9.51 -33.76
N ALA A 244 -10.74 10.70 -34.20
CA ALA A 244 -9.90 11.89 -34.25
C ALA A 244 -9.43 12.32 -32.85
N LEU A 245 -10.34 12.32 -31.86
CA LEU A 245 -9.99 12.62 -30.46
C LEU A 245 -9.04 11.59 -29.84
N ARG A 246 -9.21 10.29 -30.15
CA ARG A 246 -8.29 9.26 -29.69
C ARG A 246 -6.89 9.47 -30.24
N LYS A 247 -6.76 9.76 -31.55
CA LYS A 247 -5.47 10.10 -32.16
C LYS A 247 -4.83 11.32 -31.51
N HIS A 248 -5.62 12.35 -31.24
CA HIS A 248 -5.14 13.54 -30.53
C HIS A 248 -4.67 13.21 -29.12
N LEU A 249 -5.38 12.35 -28.37
CA LEU A 249 -4.95 11.89 -27.05
C LEU A 249 -3.66 11.02 -27.14
N ASP A 250 -3.49 10.24 -28.21
CA ASP A 250 -2.26 9.47 -28.43
C ASP A 250 -1.05 10.40 -28.69
N GLU A 251 -1.26 11.50 -29.45
CA GLU A 251 -0.22 12.54 -29.64
C GLU A 251 0.13 13.24 -28.34
N LEU A 252 -0.89 13.59 -27.52
CA LEU A 252 -0.66 14.19 -26.21
C LEU A 252 0.01 13.23 -25.22
N ALA A 253 -0.15 11.92 -25.41
CA ALA A 253 0.49 10.91 -24.55
C ALA A 253 2.03 10.87 -24.71
N GLU A 254 2.57 11.33 -25.83
CA GLU A 254 4.03 11.49 -25.99
C GLU A 254 4.59 12.56 -25.02
N ARG A 255 3.76 13.52 -24.63
CA ARG A 255 4.12 14.58 -23.68
C ARG A 255 3.83 14.22 -22.20
N LEU A 256 3.51 12.97 -21.90
CA LEU A 256 3.26 12.48 -20.53
C LEU A 256 4.42 12.78 -19.55
N PRO A 257 5.72 12.74 -19.93
CA PRO A 257 6.81 13.12 -19.04
C PRO A 257 6.73 14.58 -18.54
N GLU A 258 6.20 15.50 -19.34
CA GLU A 258 5.98 16.90 -18.94
C GLU A 258 4.92 17.00 -17.84
N LEU A 259 3.84 16.22 -17.95
CA LEU A 259 2.81 16.14 -16.90
C LEU A 259 3.35 15.52 -15.61
N TYR A 260 4.23 14.54 -15.69
CA TYR A 260 4.89 13.97 -14.52
C TYR A 260 5.75 15.00 -13.80
N LEU A 261 6.54 15.78 -14.54
CA LEU A 261 7.34 16.86 -13.99
C LEU A 261 6.46 17.95 -13.35
N CYS A 262 5.37 18.32 -14.03
CA CYS A 262 4.39 19.28 -13.50
C CYS A 262 3.75 18.76 -12.20
N ALA A 263 3.38 17.47 -12.13
CA ALA A 263 2.83 16.85 -10.93
C ALA A 263 3.80 16.89 -9.75
N ASP A 264 5.08 16.56 -9.99
CA ASP A 264 6.13 16.58 -8.96
C ASP A 264 6.40 18.00 -8.47
N ARG A 265 6.44 19.00 -9.36
CA ARG A 265 6.58 20.43 -8.99
C ARG A 265 5.39 20.95 -8.18
N LEU A 266 4.16 20.56 -8.57
CA LEU A 266 2.96 20.91 -7.80
C LEU A 266 2.96 20.26 -6.41
N ALA A 267 3.47 19.03 -6.30
CA ALA A 267 3.60 18.35 -5.01
C ALA A 267 4.59 19.08 -4.08
N SER A 268 5.73 19.54 -4.62
CA SER A 268 6.71 20.35 -3.86
C SER A 268 6.10 21.71 -3.47
N ARG A 269 5.36 22.37 -4.39
CA ARG A 269 4.68 23.63 -4.06
C ARG A 269 3.61 23.43 -2.98
N LEU A 270 2.82 22.38 -3.08
CA LEU A 270 1.82 22.03 -2.06
C LEU A 270 2.48 21.83 -0.69
N GLN A 271 3.59 21.10 -0.63
CA GLN A 271 4.33 20.90 0.61
C GLN A 271 4.85 22.23 1.20
N ARG A 272 5.31 23.18 0.35
CA ARG A 272 5.69 24.53 0.81
C ARG A 272 4.50 25.30 1.38
N GLU A 273 3.37 25.30 0.68
CA GLU A 273 2.15 25.98 1.13
C GLU A 273 1.58 25.38 2.42
N GLU A 274 1.64 24.07 2.60
CA GLU A 274 1.27 23.41 3.85
C GLU A 274 2.18 23.83 5.01
N ASN A 275 3.48 23.95 4.77
CA ASN A 275 4.42 24.45 5.79
C ASN A 275 4.25 25.95 6.02
N ARG A 276 3.95 26.75 4.99
CA ARG A 276 3.63 28.17 5.13
C ARG A 276 2.45 28.40 6.07
N ARG A 277 1.44 27.57 6.01
CA ARG A 277 0.28 27.63 6.93
C ARG A 277 0.67 27.44 8.41
N ARG A 278 1.82 26.81 8.69
CA ARG A 278 2.34 26.61 10.04
C ARG A 278 3.12 27.82 10.57
N LEU A 279 3.42 28.79 9.72
CA LEU A 279 4.11 30.00 10.10
C LEU A 279 3.13 30.98 10.76
N LEU A 280 3.62 31.74 11.74
CA LEU A 280 2.87 32.82 12.38
C LEU A 280 3.42 34.16 11.87
N THR A 281 2.53 35.11 11.58
CA THR A 281 2.90 36.47 11.14
C THR A 281 2.07 37.56 11.81
N ASP A 282 2.66 38.73 11.99
CA ASP A 282 1.97 39.97 12.32
C ASP A 282 1.84 40.91 11.12
N GLY A 283 2.27 40.48 9.93
CA GLY A 283 2.33 41.26 8.69
C GLY A 283 3.68 41.94 8.42
N CYS A 284 4.61 41.94 9.37
CA CYS A 284 5.98 42.47 9.24
C CYS A 284 7.01 41.36 9.46
N ILE A 285 6.78 40.52 10.43
CA ILE A 285 7.68 39.45 10.89
C ILE A 285 6.97 38.10 10.75
N VAL A 286 7.73 37.09 10.39
CA VAL A 286 7.31 35.70 10.40
C VAL A 286 8.10 34.92 11.43
N ALA A 287 7.38 34.15 12.27
CA ALA A 287 7.95 33.27 13.28
C ALA A 287 7.57 31.81 12.98
N PHE A 288 8.50 30.90 13.19
CA PHE A 288 8.21 29.48 13.18
C PHE A 288 9.15 28.69 14.08
N ASP A 289 8.65 27.55 14.54
CA ASP A 289 9.41 26.56 15.27
C ASP A 289 9.70 25.37 14.35
N GLY A 290 10.80 24.68 14.62
CA GLY A 290 11.16 23.49 13.85
C GLY A 290 12.13 22.58 14.57
N TRP A 291 12.34 21.40 13.99
CA TRP A 291 13.27 20.41 14.50
C TRP A 291 14.37 20.12 13.50
N VAL A 292 15.60 20.02 13.98
CA VAL A 292 16.80 19.81 13.16
C VAL A 292 17.68 18.74 13.80
N PRO A 293 18.18 17.74 13.05
CA PRO A 293 19.19 16.82 13.56
C PRO A 293 20.49 17.53 13.90
N GLU A 294 21.07 17.24 15.06
CA GLU A 294 22.33 17.87 15.54
C GLU A 294 23.45 17.84 14.49
N LYS A 295 23.58 16.74 13.74
CA LYS A 295 24.61 16.61 12.68
C LYS A 295 24.45 17.59 11.52
N LYS A 296 23.25 18.14 11.31
CA LYS A 296 22.96 19.06 10.20
C LYS A 296 22.91 20.52 10.63
N THR A 297 23.01 20.80 11.94
CA THR A 297 22.94 22.16 12.48
C THR A 297 24.04 23.07 11.91
N ALA A 298 25.29 22.60 11.82
CA ALA A 298 26.40 23.39 11.31
C ALA A 298 26.17 23.93 9.89
N ARG A 299 25.55 23.13 9.01
CA ARG A 299 25.22 23.58 7.65
C ARG A 299 24.07 24.57 7.64
N LEU A 300 23.12 24.39 8.54
CA LEU A 300 21.95 25.26 8.68
C LEU A 300 22.35 26.62 9.25
N THR A 301 23.14 26.66 10.33
CA THR A 301 23.61 27.90 10.95
C THR A 301 24.43 28.72 9.99
N ALA A 302 25.37 28.11 9.25
CA ALA A 302 26.15 28.79 8.22
C ALA A 302 25.27 29.50 7.15
N TYR A 303 24.09 28.98 6.86
CA TYR A 303 23.13 29.65 5.97
C TYR A 303 22.35 30.76 6.73
N LEU A 304 21.82 30.46 7.91
CA LEU A 304 21.01 31.40 8.67
C LEU A 304 21.81 32.64 9.07
N ASP A 305 23.11 32.50 9.32
CA ASP A 305 24.04 33.63 9.60
C ASP A 305 24.20 34.57 8.39
N THR A 306 23.90 34.11 7.18
CA THR A 306 23.92 34.94 5.94
C THR A 306 22.55 35.48 5.57
N ALA A 307 21.48 34.98 6.17
CA ALA A 307 20.12 35.42 5.91
C ALA A 307 19.69 36.50 6.90
N ASP A 308 18.82 37.42 6.47
CA ASP A 308 18.26 38.47 7.33
C ASP A 308 17.22 37.88 8.31
N CYS A 309 17.66 37.00 9.23
CA CYS A 309 16.81 36.36 10.22
C CYS A 309 17.54 36.19 11.55
N ASP A 310 16.78 36.24 12.63
CA ASP A 310 17.27 35.88 13.97
C ASP A 310 16.83 34.45 14.29
N TYR A 311 17.71 33.69 14.95
CA TYR A 311 17.37 32.28 15.27
C TYR A 311 17.96 31.86 16.61
N THR A 312 17.26 30.93 17.24
CA THR A 312 17.74 30.24 18.44
C THR A 312 17.73 28.73 18.28
N LEU A 313 18.79 28.09 18.75
CA LEU A 313 18.92 26.64 18.80
C LEU A 313 19.01 26.19 20.25
N SER A 314 18.08 25.36 20.67
CA SER A 314 18.01 24.82 22.03
C SER A 314 17.86 23.30 22.03
N ASP A 315 18.24 22.67 23.12
CA ASP A 315 17.94 21.26 23.33
C ASP A 315 16.45 21.11 23.75
N PRO A 316 15.78 19.98 23.39
CA PRO A 316 14.40 19.78 23.75
C PRO A 316 14.22 19.68 25.27
N THR A 317 13.21 20.33 25.82
CA THR A 317 12.84 20.23 27.23
C THR A 317 12.12 18.91 27.53
N ALA A 318 12.08 18.48 28.79
CA ALA A 318 11.43 17.24 29.20
C ALA A 318 9.94 17.18 28.80
N GLU A 319 9.26 18.33 28.78
CA GLU A 319 7.85 18.44 28.39
C GLU A 319 7.64 18.27 26.88
N GLN A 320 8.64 18.62 26.09
CA GLN A 320 8.61 18.55 24.62
C GLN A 320 9.00 17.18 24.06
N ILE A 321 9.62 16.30 24.87
CA ILE A 321 10.07 14.97 24.44
C ILE A 321 9.03 14.20 23.61
N PRO A 322 7.72 14.18 23.97
CA PRO A 322 6.71 13.47 23.18
C PRO A 322 6.43 14.07 21.80
N GLU A 323 6.84 15.32 21.57
CA GLU A 323 6.62 16.04 20.31
C GLU A 323 7.83 16.00 19.37
N VAL A 324 9.00 15.66 19.90
CA VAL A 324 10.25 15.58 19.13
C VAL A 324 10.14 14.50 18.05
N PRO A 325 10.37 14.85 16.77
CA PRO A 325 10.37 13.84 15.72
C PRO A 325 11.60 12.95 15.81
N VAL A 326 11.41 11.68 15.48
CA VAL A 326 12.43 10.64 15.56
C VAL A 326 13.02 10.39 14.18
N LEU A 327 14.35 10.45 14.10
CA LEU A 327 15.14 10.05 12.94
C LEU A 327 16.06 8.90 13.35
N LEU A 328 15.89 7.74 12.71
CA LEU A 328 16.78 6.60 12.91
C LEU A 328 18.01 6.72 12.04
N GLU A 329 19.20 6.68 12.66
CA GLU A 329 20.49 6.74 11.98
C GLU A 329 21.20 5.39 12.10
N ASP A 330 20.81 4.47 11.22
CA ASP A 330 21.23 3.08 11.28
C ASP A 330 22.33 2.72 10.27
N ASN A 331 23.11 1.71 10.63
CA ASN A 331 23.98 0.99 9.70
C ASN A 331 23.16 0.32 8.59
N ALA A 332 23.81 -0.05 7.49
CA ALA A 332 23.13 -0.62 6.31
C ALA A 332 22.21 -1.82 6.63
N VAL A 333 22.64 -2.70 7.58
CA VAL A 333 21.83 -3.86 8.00
C VAL A 333 20.67 -3.45 8.90
N ALA A 334 20.91 -2.60 9.90
CA ALA A 334 19.86 -2.12 10.80
C ALA A 334 18.83 -1.25 10.03
N ARG A 335 19.28 -0.41 9.10
CA ARG A 335 18.42 0.38 8.23
C ARG A 335 17.44 -0.47 7.39
N SER A 336 17.84 -1.69 7.00
CA SER A 336 16.93 -2.58 6.28
C SER A 336 15.70 -2.96 7.09
N MET A 337 15.75 -2.84 8.43
CA MET A 337 14.63 -3.13 9.33
C MET A 337 13.70 -1.92 9.57
N ASN A 338 14.05 -0.73 9.07
CA ASN A 338 13.20 0.46 9.24
C ASN A 338 11.76 0.22 8.74
N CYS A 339 11.59 -0.53 7.65
CA CYS A 339 10.26 -0.86 7.12
C CYS A 339 9.41 -1.65 8.13
N ILE A 340 10.01 -2.49 8.98
CA ILE A 340 9.32 -3.26 10.01
C ILE A 340 8.97 -2.36 11.21
N THR A 341 9.95 -1.55 11.66
CA THR A 341 9.75 -0.62 12.78
C THR A 341 8.72 0.45 12.43
N GLU A 342 8.76 1.02 11.22
CA GLU A 342 7.74 1.97 10.74
C GLU A 342 6.35 1.36 10.62
N GLN A 343 6.26 0.06 10.34
CA GLN A 343 4.97 -0.65 10.23
C GLN A 343 4.34 -0.89 11.61
N TYR A 344 5.14 -1.07 12.65
CA TYR A 344 4.64 -1.21 14.02
C TYR A 344 4.31 0.15 14.63
N SER A 345 5.33 0.92 14.94
CA SER A 345 5.32 2.30 15.44
C SER A 345 6.78 2.74 15.56
N LEU A 346 7.06 4.03 15.45
CA LEU A 346 8.39 4.54 15.76
C LEU A 346 8.65 4.57 17.27
N PRO A 347 9.90 4.34 17.72
CA PRO A 347 10.23 4.42 19.14
C PRO A 347 10.04 5.84 19.66
N ALA A 348 9.69 6.00 20.93
CA ALA A 348 9.70 7.29 21.58
C ALA A 348 11.11 7.90 21.52
N TYR A 349 11.23 9.23 21.47
CA TYR A 349 12.52 9.92 21.35
C TYR A 349 13.50 9.59 22.50
N ASP A 350 12.97 9.37 23.72
CA ASP A 350 13.74 8.96 24.91
C ASP A 350 13.94 7.44 25.00
N GLY A 351 13.46 6.68 24.04
CA GLY A 351 13.54 5.22 23.96
C GLY A 351 14.82 4.69 23.34
N VAL A 352 14.80 3.40 23.02
CA VAL A 352 15.90 2.68 22.37
C VAL A 352 15.47 2.30 20.96
N ASP A 353 16.36 2.49 20.00
CA ASP A 353 16.17 1.97 18.66
C ASP A 353 16.27 0.44 18.66
N PRO A 354 15.23 -0.27 18.23
CA PRO A 354 15.22 -1.73 18.20
C PRO A 354 16.03 -2.32 17.03
N ASN A 355 16.21 -1.57 15.93
CA ASN A 355 16.71 -2.09 14.65
C ASN A 355 18.06 -2.79 14.74
N PRO A 356 19.10 -2.23 15.43
CA PRO A 356 20.40 -2.90 15.52
C PRO A 356 20.38 -4.24 16.25
N VAL A 357 19.45 -4.37 17.20
CA VAL A 357 19.31 -5.60 18.02
C VAL A 357 18.36 -6.59 17.35
N MET A 358 17.29 -6.09 16.72
CA MET A 358 16.30 -6.89 16.01
C MET A 358 16.87 -7.53 14.72
N ALA A 359 17.65 -6.77 13.95
CA ALA A 359 18.12 -7.18 12.63
C ALA A 359 18.79 -8.58 12.60
N PRO A 360 19.75 -8.91 13.47
CA PRO A 360 20.39 -10.23 13.43
C PRO A 360 19.40 -11.36 13.70
N PHE A 361 18.45 -11.18 14.62
CA PHE A 361 17.45 -12.19 14.93
C PHE A 361 16.44 -12.36 13.81
N PHE A 362 15.92 -11.26 13.27
CA PHE A 362 14.97 -11.30 12.15
C PHE A 362 15.58 -12.01 10.94
N ILE A 363 16.79 -11.64 10.54
CA ILE A 363 17.47 -12.22 9.39
C ILE A 363 17.75 -13.72 9.63
N LEU A 364 18.14 -14.10 10.86
CA LEU A 364 18.43 -15.48 11.24
C LEU A 364 17.16 -16.34 11.24
N PHE A 365 16.09 -15.87 11.86
CA PHE A 365 14.82 -16.60 11.97
C PHE A 365 14.16 -16.78 10.62
N PHE A 366 14.14 -15.73 9.82
CA PHE A 366 13.63 -15.80 8.45
C PHE A 366 14.37 -16.86 7.64
N GLY A 367 15.71 -16.85 7.69
CA GLY A 367 16.54 -17.84 7.00
C GLY A 367 16.29 -19.26 7.48
N MET A 368 16.12 -19.47 8.80
CA MET A 368 15.81 -20.76 9.40
C MET A 368 14.42 -21.27 9.00
N MET A 369 13.40 -20.42 9.02
CA MET A 369 12.03 -20.81 8.64
C MET A 369 11.94 -21.22 7.17
N MET A 370 12.68 -20.55 6.29
CA MET A 370 12.62 -20.78 4.84
C MET A 370 13.54 -21.90 4.38
N ALA A 371 14.75 -22.01 4.97
CA ALA A 371 15.77 -23.05 4.89
C ALA A 371 15.90 -23.79 3.53
N ASP A 372 15.87 -23.06 2.40
CA ASP A 372 16.03 -23.61 1.06
C ASP A 372 16.97 -22.76 0.21
N MET A 373 18.03 -23.39 -0.34
CA MET A 373 19.07 -22.70 -1.08
C MET A 373 18.54 -22.09 -2.40
N GLY A 374 17.62 -22.77 -3.09
CA GLY A 374 17.03 -22.30 -4.34
C GLY A 374 16.18 -21.04 -4.13
N TYR A 375 15.36 -21.02 -3.09
CA TYR A 375 14.53 -19.85 -2.74
C TYR A 375 15.41 -18.68 -2.32
N GLY A 376 16.43 -18.91 -1.49
CA GLY A 376 17.37 -17.88 -1.08
C GLY A 376 18.11 -17.24 -2.25
N LEU A 377 18.56 -18.01 -3.23
CA LEU A 377 19.22 -17.50 -4.44
C LEU A 377 18.26 -16.62 -5.28
N LEU A 378 16.99 -17.03 -5.44
CA LEU A 378 15.99 -16.22 -6.13
C LEU A 378 15.75 -14.89 -5.42
N MET A 379 15.69 -14.88 -4.08
CA MET A 379 15.54 -13.66 -3.28
C MET A 379 16.75 -12.72 -3.46
N ILE A 380 17.97 -13.24 -3.41
CA ILE A 380 19.21 -12.46 -3.60
C ILE A 380 19.22 -11.83 -4.99
N VAL A 381 19.01 -12.62 -6.04
CA VAL A 381 19.05 -12.13 -7.43
C VAL A 381 17.95 -11.12 -7.68
N GLY A 382 16.74 -11.38 -7.18
CA GLY A 382 15.59 -10.48 -7.32
C GLY A 382 15.83 -9.14 -6.63
N SER A 383 16.21 -9.15 -5.35
CA SER A 383 16.48 -7.95 -4.56
C SER A 383 17.68 -7.15 -5.09
N TRP A 384 18.78 -7.83 -5.44
CA TRP A 384 19.97 -7.18 -6.01
C TRP A 384 19.68 -6.48 -7.35
N ARG A 385 18.89 -7.13 -8.22
CA ARG A 385 18.47 -6.54 -9.49
C ARG A 385 17.59 -5.31 -9.27
N PHE A 386 16.74 -5.33 -8.23
CA PHE A 386 15.91 -4.20 -7.86
C PHE A 386 16.76 -3.04 -7.27
N LEU A 387 17.68 -3.34 -6.35
CA LEU A 387 18.57 -2.36 -5.72
C LEU A 387 19.48 -1.64 -6.72
N LYS A 388 19.95 -2.34 -7.77
CA LYS A 388 20.74 -1.72 -8.85
C LYS A 388 19.98 -0.64 -9.62
N LYS A 389 18.66 -0.69 -9.66
CA LYS A 389 17.81 0.24 -10.43
C LYS A 389 17.36 1.49 -9.65
N LYS A 390 17.97 1.76 -8.49
CA LYS A 390 17.84 3.01 -7.71
C LYS A 390 16.40 3.52 -7.57
N ARG A 391 15.55 2.84 -6.81
CA ARG A 391 14.30 3.41 -6.29
C ARG A 391 14.45 3.69 -4.80
N PRO A 392 14.68 4.93 -4.36
CA PRO A 392 14.99 5.24 -2.95
C PRO A 392 13.84 4.96 -1.98
N ASP A 393 12.58 4.97 -2.44
CA ASP A 393 11.44 4.88 -1.54
C ASP A 393 11.20 3.46 -0.98
N ASP A 394 11.63 2.40 -1.73
CA ASP A 394 11.44 1.00 -1.34
C ASP A 394 12.76 0.28 -0.96
N ARG A 395 13.82 1.05 -0.70
CA ARG A 395 15.15 0.48 -0.55
C ARG A 395 15.28 -0.42 0.67
N SER A 396 14.73 0.01 1.82
CA SER A 396 14.86 -0.73 3.08
C SER A 396 14.24 -2.12 2.99
N PHE A 397 13.06 -2.26 2.41
CA PHE A 397 12.40 -3.56 2.22
C PHE A 397 13.20 -4.50 1.31
N MET A 398 13.78 -3.97 0.21
CA MET A 398 14.60 -4.80 -0.69
C MET A 398 15.95 -5.17 -0.08
N GLU A 399 16.56 -4.28 0.72
CA GLU A 399 17.76 -4.58 1.49
C GLU A 399 17.48 -5.69 2.53
N MET A 400 16.31 -5.66 3.19
CA MET A 400 15.87 -6.70 4.12
C MET A 400 15.74 -8.06 3.40
N ILE A 401 15.03 -8.13 2.27
CA ILE A 401 14.89 -9.36 1.49
C ILE A 401 16.25 -9.90 1.04
N PHE A 402 17.19 -9.02 0.69
CA PHE A 402 18.55 -9.41 0.32
C PHE A 402 19.24 -10.13 1.49
N TRP A 403 19.24 -9.53 2.69
CA TRP A 403 19.89 -10.13 3.86
C TRP A 403 19.19 -11.41 4.31
N CYS A 404 17.86 -11.46 4.29
CA CYS A 404 17.09 -12.67 4.54
C CYS A 404 17.41 -13.77 3.50
N GLY A 405 17.56 -13.40 2.22
CA GLY A 405 17.99 -14.35 1.18
C GLY A 405 19.37 -14.98 1.45
N VAL A 406 20.32 -14.18 1.95
CA VAL A 406 21.67 -14.68 2.29
C VAL A 406 21.60 -15.74 3.39
N THR A 407 20.86 -15.49 4.46
CA THR A 407 20.71 -16.47 5.55
C THR A 407 19.90 -17.69 5.12
N THR A 408 18.90 -17.52 4.26
CA THR A 408 18.13 -18.63 3.67
C THR A 408 19.05 -19.56 2.86
N VAL A 409 20.00 -19.02 2.08
CA VAL A 409 21.00 -19.84 1.38
C VAL A 409 21.89 -20.60 2.37
N VAL A 410 22.34 -19.96 3.46
CA VAL A 410 23.17 -20.60 4.48
C VAL A 410 22.42 -21.76 5.13
N PHE A 411 21.19 -21.52 5.62
CA PHE A 411 20.38 -22.59 6.22
C PHE A 411 19.99 -23.65 5.20
N GLY A 412 19.67 -23.28 3.96
CA GLY A 412 19.41 -24.21 2.86
C GLY A 412 20.60 -25.10 2.53
N ALA A 413 21.84 -24.57 2.62
CA ALA A 413 23.06 -25.38 2.49
C ALA A 413 23.25 -26.32 3.67
N MET A 414 22.87 -25.91 4.89
CA MET A 414 22.94 -26.79 6.08
C MET A 414 21.90 -27.93 6.03
N THR A 415 20.72 -27.67 5.47
CA THR A 415 19.67 -28.69 5.30
C THR A 415 19.80 -29.51 4.04
N GLY A 416 20.71 -29.12 3.10
CA GLY A 416 20.86 -29.78 1.80
C GLY A 416 19.64 -29.63 0.88
N SER A 417 18.78 -28.62 1.11
CA SER A 417 17.58 -28.37 0.34
C SER A 417 17.85 -27.42 -0.83
N PHE A 418 17.45 -27.83 -2.03
CA PHE A 418 17.48 -27.02 -3.24
C PHE A 418 16.15 -27.21 -3.98
N PHE A 419 15.21 -26.28 -3.83
CA PHE A 419 13.80 -26.45 -4.19
C PHE A 419 13.23 -27.74 -3.60
N GLY A 420 13.44 -27.95 -2.28
CA GLY A 420 13.20 -29.21 -1.61
C GLY A 420 14.18 -30.29 -2.06
N ASP A 421 13.63 -31.43 -2.51
CA ASP A 421 14.37 -32.57 -3.08
C ASP A 421 14.38 -32.58 -4.63
N PHE A 422 14.27 -31.41 -5.29
CA PHE A 422 14.21 -31.31 -6.73
C PHE A 422 15.42 -31.96 -7.44
N LEU A 423 16.63 -31.68 -6.97
CA LEU A 423 17.84 -32.26 -7.58
C LEU A 423 17.91 -33.79 -7.46
N PRO A 424 17.72 -34.40 -6.29
CA PRO A 424 17.63 -35.85 -6.16
C PRO A 424 16.58 -36.49 -7.07
N GLN A 425 15.39 -35.90 -7.14
CA GLN A 425 14.32 -36.40 -8.02
C GLN A 425 14.67 -36.26 -9.50
N LEU A 426 15.30 -35.15 -9.90
CA LEU A 426 15.74 -34.95 -11.28
C LEU A 426 16.80 -35.96 -11.70
N PHE A 427 17.80 -36.25 -10.85
CA PHE A 427 18.84 -37.24 -11.13
C PHE A 427 18.27 -38.65 -11.29
N LYS A 428 17.23 -39.04 -10.55
CA LYS A 428 16.54 -40.33 -10.71
C LYS A 428 15.93 -40.57 -12.08
N PHE A 429 15.59 -39.50 -12.83
CA PHE A 429 15.11 -39.64 -14.23
C PHE A 429 16.24 -40.04 -15.18
N PHE A 430 17.49 -39.66 -14.89
CA PHE A 430 18.63 -40.01 -15.75
C PHE A 430 19.29 -41.31 -15.33
N ASP A 431 19.33 -41.58 -14.04
CA ASP A 431 19.88 -42.80 -13.44
C ASP A 431 18.98 -43.26 -12.28
N PRO A 432 18.12 -44.30 -12.47
CA PRO A 432 17.19 -44.78 -11.47
C PRO A 432 17.85 -45.30 -10.18
N GLU A 433 19.10 -45.73 -10.25
CA GLU A 433 19.86 -46.21 -9.08
C GLU A 433 20.68 -45.09 -8.40
N SER A 434 20.60 -43.87 -8.89
CA SER A 434 21.32 -42.73 -8.33
C SER A 434 20.89 -42.44 -6.90
N THR A 435 21.85 -42.46 -5.97
CA THR A 435 21.71 -42.07 -4.58
C THR A 435 22.19 -40.62 -4.34
N PHE A 436 22.18 -39.79 -5.37
CA PHE A 436 22.64 -38.41 -5.24
C PHE A 436 21.76 -37.66 -4.23
N ALA A 437 22.40 -37.19 -3.17
CA ALA A 437 21.83 -36.28 -2.20
C ALA A 437 22.84 -35.18 -1.90
N LEU A 438 22.35 -33.95 -1.71
CA LEU A 438 23.20 -32.89 -1.22
C LEU A 438 23.64 -33.17 0.22
N PRO A 439 24.89 -32.84 0.60
CA PRO A 439 25.33 -33.01 1.98
C PRO A 439 24.49 -32.14 2.91
N ALA A 440 23.82 -32.76 3.86
CA ALA A 440 23.01 -32.09 4.87
C ALA A 440 23.68 -32.28 6.24
N LEU A 441 23.71 -31.21 7.05
CA LEU A 441 24.12 -31.30 8.46
C LEU A 441 22.98 -31.82 9.33
N PHE A 442 21.76 -31.48 8.99
CA PHE A 442 20.52 -31.96 9.62
C PHE A 442 19.39 -31.96 8.60
N SER A 443 18.44 -32.87 8.78
CA SER A 443 17.24 -32.98 7.94
C SER A 443 16.02 -32.45 8.70
N PRO A 444 15.22 -31.52 8.12
CA PRO A 444 14.01 -31.04 8.77
C PRO A 444 13.02 -32.16 9.12
N LEU A 445 12.99 -33.24 8.36
CA LEU A 445 12.08 -34.36 8.56
C LEU A 445 12.55 -35.34 9.61
N ASP A 446 13.86 -35.64 9.61
CA ASP A 446 14.42 -36.68 10.48
C ASP A 446 14.81 -36.13 11.87
N ASP A 447 15.36 -34.89 11.91
CA ASP A 447 15.89 -34.25 13.12
C ASP A 447 14.95 -33.25 13.77
N THR A 448 13.63 -33.44 13.62
CA THR A 448 12.61 -32.48 14.06
C THR A 448 12.74 -32.04 15.52
N MET A 449 13.08 -32.98 16.43
CA MET A 449 13.26 -32.69 17.85
C MET A 449 14.50 -31.81 18.12
N ALA A 450 15.59 -32.03 17.40
CA ALA A 450 16.80 -31.22 17.55
C ALA A 450 16.54 -29.77 17.05
N ILE A 451 15.83 -29.62 15.95
CA ILE A 451 15.44 -28.32 15.40
C ILE A 451 14.48 -27.59 16.35
N MET A 452 13.53 -28.32 16.96
CA MET A 452 12.62 -27.75 17.96
C MET A 452 13.38 -27.18 19.16
N VAL A 453 14.28 -27.97 19.72
CA VAL A 453 15.12 -27.53 20.85
C VAL A 453 16.01 -26.36 20.44
N GLY A 454 16.59 -26.39 19.25
CA GLY A 454 17.38 -25.29 18.68
C GLY A 454 16.57 -24.01 18.55
N SER A 455 15.33 -24.09 18.06
CA SER A 455 14.43 -22.93 17.94
C SER A 455 14.05 -22.32 19.30
N LEU A 456 13.80 -23.17 20.30
CA LEU A 456 13.54 -22.72 21.67
C LEU A 456 14.76 -22.02 22.30
N ILE A 457 15.97 -22.56 22.08
CA ILE A 457 17.23 -21.95 22.57
C ILE A 457 17.43 -20.57 21.90
N LEU A 458 17.27 -20.49 20.59
CA LEU A 458 17.36 -19.21 19.86
C LEU A 458 16.31 -18.20 20.33
N GLY A 459 15.08 -18.65 20.57
CA GLY A 459 14.03 -17.83 21.14
C GLY A 459 14.35 -17.33 22.54
N ALA A 460 14.83 -18.21 23.42
CA ALA A 460 15.28 -17.81 24.75
C ALA A 460 16.42 -16.77 24.67
N LEU A 461 17.39 -16.96 23.76
CA LEU A 461 18.49 -16.02 23.55
C LEU A 461 17.96 -14.64 23.13
N GLN A 462 16.95 -14.57 22.24
CA GLN A 462 16.33 -13.31 21.85
C GLN A 462 15.61 -12.63 23.03
N VAL A 463 14.82 -13.37 23.79
CA VAL A 463 14.13 -12.83 24.97
C VAL A 463 15.13 -12.30 25.99
N PHE A 464 16.23 -13.04 26.28
CA PHE A 464 17.31 -12.57 27.15
C PHE A 464 17.97 -11.30 26.61
N THR A 465 18.15 -11.19 25.30
CA THR A 465 18.70 -9.99 24.67
C THR A 465 17.75 -8.80 24.84
N GLY A 466 16.45 -9.00 24.67
CA GLY A 466 15.45 -7.95 24.92
C GLY A 466 15.45 -7.45 26.37
N MET A 467 15.51 -8.37 27.32
CA MET A 467 15.67 -8.03 28.76
C MET A 467 16.98 -7.29 29.04
N THR A 468 18.09 -7.65 28.36
CA THR A 468 19.37 -6.93 28.50
C THR A 468 19.22 -5.47 28.04
N VAL A 469 18.54 -5.24 26.93
CA VAL A 469 18.26 -3.87 26.43
C VAL A 469 17.45 -3.08 27.47
N SER A 470 16.41 -3.69 28.06
CA SER A 470 15.60 -3.09 29.12
C SER A 470 16.43 -2.71 30.35
N VAL A 471 17.30 -3.62 30.82
CA VAL A 471 18.23 -3.35 31.93
C VAL A 471 19.14 -2.17 31.61
N VAL A 472 19.75 -2.14 30.43
CA VAL A 472 20.65 -1.04 30.02
C VAL A 472 19.89 0.29 29.96
N GLU A 473 18.67 0.31 29.48
CA GLU A 473 17.83 1.51 29.43
C GLU A 473 17.51 2.01 30.84
N LYS A 474 16.99 1.13 31.72
CA LYS A 474 16.66 1.47 33.12
C LYS A 474 17.89 1.95 33.90
N CYS A 475 19.06 1.32 33.68
CA CYS A 475 20.32 1.76 34.30
C CYS A 475 20.75 3.16 33.83
N LYS A 476 20.60 3.49 32.53
CA LYS A 476 20.91 4.82 32.00
C LYS A 476 19.97 5.91 32.53
N LYS A 477 18.71 5.56 32.82
CA LYS A 477 17.73 6.47 33.45
C LYS A 477 17.90 6.58 34.97
N GLY A 478 18.91 5.92 35.57
CA GLY A 478 19.18 5.94 36.99
C GLY A 478 18.29 5.05 37.85
N CYS A 479 17.42 4.25 37.25
CA CYS A 479 16.47 3.35 37.94
C CYS A 479 17.06 1.94 38.12
N PHE A 480 18.27 1.85 38.68
CA PHE A 480 18.97 0.58 38.85
C PHE A 480 18.23 -0.46 39.70
N MET A 481 17.53 -0.02 40.77
CA MET A 481 16.76 -0.91 41.63
C MET A 481 15.57 -1.56 40.91
N ASP A 482 14.95 -0.86 39.97
CA ASP A 482 13.86 -1.42 39.18
C ASP A 482 14.40 -2.39 38.13
N ALA A 483 15.55 -2.09 37.51
CA ALA A 483 16.23 -3.01 36.62
C ALA A 483 16.60 -4.32 37.31
N LEU A 484 17.07 -4.26 38.57
CA LEU A 484 17.47 -5.42 39.36
C LEU A 484 16.28 -6.34 39.69
N PHE A 485 15.17 -5.77 40.16
CA PHE A 485 14.03 -6.57 40.64
C PHE A 485 13.04 -6.97 39.54
N ASP A 486 12.92 -6.18 38.47
CA ASP A 486 11.98 -6.49 37.39
C ASP A 486 12.61 -7.44 36.34
N GLU A 487 13.89 -7.22 35.98
CA GLU A 487 14.51 -7.94 34.87
C GLU A 487 15.54 -9.00 35.33
N ILE A 488 16.53 -8.60 36.18
CA ILE A 488 17.63 -9.48 36.57
C ILE A 488 17.11 -10.66 37.41
N THR A 489 16.07 -10.45 38.20
CA THR A 489 15.41 -11.52 38.95
C THR A 489 14.91 -12.63 38.03
N TRP A 490 14.28 -12.29 36.90
CA TRP A 490 13.79 -13.26 35.93
C TRP A 490 14.94 -13.95 35.17
N TRP A 491 16.06 -13.27 34.96
CA TRP A 491 17.25 -13.91 34.42
C TRP A 491 17.73 -15.03 35.32
N ILE A 492 17.84 -14.76 36.60
CA ILE A 492 18.30 -15.73 37.59
C ILE A 492 17.30 -16.90 37.67
N ILE A 493 16.01 -16.66 37.61
CA ILE A 493 14.97 -17.71 37.65
C ILE A 493 15.07 -18.57 36.39
N LEU A 494 15.11 -17.97 35.18
CA LEU A 494 15.16 -18.70 33.90
C LEU A 494 16.47 -19.47 33.75
N ALA A 495 17.61 -18.87 34.06
CA ALA A 495 18.91 -19.54 34.07
C ALA A 495 18.95 -20.64 35.12
N GLY A 496 18.41 -20.38 36.32
CA GLY A 496 18.33 -21.40 37.39
C GLY A 496 17.44 -22.58 37.02
N THR A 497 16.35 -22.35 36.31
CA THR A 497 15.47 -23.41 35.78
C THR A 497 16.19 -24.22 34.72
N GLY A 498 16.88 -23.58 33.77
CA GLY A 498 17.70 -24.28 32.77
C GLY A 498 18.80 -25.14 33.39
N LEU A 499 19.54 -24.62 34.35
CA LEU A 499 20.57 -25.35 35.08
C LEU A 499 19.97 -26.52 35.89
N ALA A 500 18.81 -26.35 36.51
CA ALA A 500 18.11 -27.39 37.22
C ALA A 500 17.70 -28.57 36.32
N VAL A 501 17.22 -28.28 35.10
CA VAL A 501 16.88 -29.30 34.09
C VAL A 501 18.12 -30.08 33.63
N LEU A 502 19.26 -29.39 33.50
CA LEU A 502 20.53 -29.99 33.14
C LEU A 502 21.19 -30.73 34.31
N GLY A 503 20.64 -30.68 35.53
CA GLY A 503 21.20 -31.31 36.73
C GLY A 503 22.46 -30.63 37.27
N ILE A 504 22.79 -29.41 36.78
CA ILE A 504 24.01 -28.68 37.14
C ILE A 504 23.65 -27.63 38.24
N GLY A 505 24.51 -27.52 39.27
CA GLY A 505 24.36 -26.46 40.29
C GLY A 505 23.36 -26.78 41.40
N SER A 506 22.98 -28.03 41.60
CA SER A 506 22.21 -28.46 42.77
C SER A 506 23.15 -28.82 43.94
N VAL A 507 22.97 -28.16 45.07
CA VAL A 507 23.62 -28.51 46.34
C VAL A 507 22.60 -29.27 47.20
N SER A 508 22.87 -30.52 47.52
CA SER A 508 21.93 -31.40 48.26
C SER A 508 20.56 -31.59 47.59
N GLY A 509 20.51 -31.60 46.24
CA GLY A 509 19.26 -31.75 45.49
C GLY A 509 18.40 -30.47 45.36
N VAL A 510 18.84 -29.33 45.88
CA VAL A 510 18.13 -28.04 45.77
C VAL A 510 18.84 -27.16 44.74
N PRO A 511 18.16 -26.67 43.72
CA PRO A 511 18.73 -25.74 42.74
C PRO A 511 18.90 -24.32 43.37
N VAL A 512 20.11 -24.05 43.88
CA VAL A 512 20.45 -22.86 44.68
C VAL A 512 20.17 -21.58 43.89
N VAL A 513 20.47 -21.56 42.59
CA VAL A 513 20.26 -20.38 41.71
C VAL A 513 18.76 -20.06 41.58
N LEU A 514 17.92 -21.07 41.41
CA LEU A 514 16.47 -20.91 41.31
C LEU A 514 15.90 -20.37 42.62
N VAL A 515 16.31 -20.91 43.76
CA VAL A 515 15.86 -20.46 45.09
C VAL A 515 16.26 -19.01 45.32
N ALA A 516 17.48 -18.61 44.98
CA ALA A 516 17.92 -17.22 45.07
C ALA A 516 17.05 -16.27 44.22
N GLY A 517 16.75 -16.68 42.97
CA GLY A 517 15.85 -15.91 42.12
C GLY A 517 14.43 -15.74 42.67
N VAL A 518 13.84 -16.80 43.21
CA VAL A 518 12.53 -16.76 43.88
C VAL A 518 12.53 -15.83 45.11
N LEU A 519 13.57 -15.88 45.92
CA LEU A 519 13.71 -14.98 47.09
C LEU A 519 13.81 -13.51 46.64
N MET A 520 14.56 -13.22 45.60
CA MET A 520 14.60 -11.86 45.00
C MET A 520 13.25 -11.42 44.47
N LEU A 521 12.48 -12.33 43.86
CA LEU A 521 11.12 -12.02 43.36
C LEU A 521 10.15 -11.69 44.51
N VAL A 522 10.21 -12.47 45.62
CA VAL A 522 9.40 -12.20 46.82
C VAL A 522 9.67 -10.80 47.37
N TYR A 523 10.95 -10.42 47.45
CA TYR A 523 11.35 -9.11 47.92
C TYR A 523 10.92 -8.00 46.97
N GLY A 524 11.17 -8.16 45.67
CA GLY A 524 10.86 -7.19 44.61
C GLY A 524 9.36 -6.94 44.46
N ALA A 525 8.54 -7.99 44.42
CA ALA A 525 7.08 -7.90 44.26
C ALA A 525 6.39 -7.26 45.49
N GLY A 526 7.06 -7.28 46.68
CA GLY A 526 6.59 -6.67 47.89
C GLY A 526 6.92 -5.19 48.06
N ARG A 527 7.77 -4.59 47.21
CA ARG A 527 8.18 -3.18 47.29
C ARG A 527 6.96 -2.26 47.11
N GLY A 528 6.83 -1.28 47.95
CA GLY A 528 5.76 -0.27 47.88
C GLY A 528 4.34 -0.73 48.26
N LYS A 529 4.11 -2.01 48.58
CA LYS A 529 2.79 -2.53 48.97
C LYS A 529 2.76 -2.83 50.50
N LYS A 530 1.62 -2.57 51.15
CA LYS A 530 1.42 -2.81 52.59
C LYS A 530 0.51 -4.04 52.81
N GLY A 531 0.83 -4.85 53.85
CA GLY A 531 -0.02 -5.93 54.34
C GLY A 531 -0.30 -7.03 53.30
N PHE A 532 -1.56 -7.42 53.13
CA PHE A 532 -2.02 -8.47 52.24
C PHE A 532 -1.69 -8.19 50.77
N GLY A 533 -1.50 -6.92 50.36
CA GLY A 533 -1.08 -6.53 49.01
C GLY A 533 0.31 -7.06 48.62
N LYS A 534 1.17 -7.45 49.56
CA LYS A 534 2.47 -8.10 49.24
C LYS A 534 2.28 -9.51 48.72
N VAL A 535 1.34 -10.26 49.32
CA VAL A 535 1.07 -11.66 48.91
C VAL A 535 0.39 -11.70 47.57
N THR A 536 -0.63 -10.87 47.36
CA THR A 536 -1.32 -10.78 46.05
C THR A 536 -0.38 -10.28 44.94
N GLY A 537 0.50 -9.32 45.26
CA GLY A 537 1.53 -8.83 44.35
C GLY A 537 2.53 -9.91 43.92
N PHE A 538 2.99 -10.74 44.88
CA PHE A 538 3.87 -11.87 44.61
C PHE A 538 3.18 -12.94 43.74
N VAL A 539 1.97 -13.36 44.12
CA VAL A 539 1.22 -14.36 43.31
C VAL A 539 0.99 -13.88 41.88
N ALA A 540 0.61 -12.62 41.72
CA ALA A 540 0.42 -12.01 40.40
C ALA A 540 1.74 -11.93 39.61
N ALA A 541 2.86 -11.57 40.25
CA ALA A 541 4.15 -11.51 39.59
C ALA A 541 4.63 -12.89 39.14
N VAL A 542 4.46 -13.92 40.01
CA VAL A 542 4.80 -15.32 39.63
C VAL A 542 3.90 -15.79 38.49
N TYR A 543 2.59 -15.61 38.61
CA TYR A 543 1.65 -16.05 37.58
C TYR A 543 1.94 -15.39 36.22
N ASN A 544 1.99 -14.06 36.19
CA ASN A 544 2.23 -13.32 34.95
C ASN A 544 3.61 -13.59 34.37
N GLY A 545 4.63 -13.70 35.20
CA GLY A 545 5.99 -13.96 34.75
C GLY A 545 6.15 -15.37 34.20
N VAL A 546 5.74 -16.41 34.95
CA VAL A 546 5.86 -17.80 34.49
C VAL A 546 5.03 -18.03 33.24
N THR A 547 3.76 -17.62 33.22
CA THR A 547 2.90 -17.79 32.03
C THR A 547 3.39 -16.98 30.85
N GLY A 548 3.87 -15.73 31.06
CA GLY A 548 4.39 -14.87 30.01
C GLY A 548 5.65 -15.44 29.38
N PHE A 549 6.69 -15.74 30.17
CA PHE A 549 7.95 -16.29 29.63
C PHE A 549 7.77 -17.67 28.99
N PHE A 550 6.92 -18.52 29.58
CA PHE A 550 6.64 -19.83 29.01
C PHE A 550 5.92 -19.69 27.66
N SER A 551 4.92 -18.83 27.59
CA SER A 551 4.19 -18.55 26.35
C SER A 551 5.12 -17.99 25.27
N ASP A 552 5.97 -17.02 25.65
CA ASP A 552 6.90 -16.38 24.70
C ASP A 552 7.90 -17.40 24.14
N ILE A 553 8.54 -18.18 25.01
CA ILE A 553 9.52 -19.20 24.56
C ILE A 553 8.82 -20.26 23.70
N LEU A 554 7.62 -20.71 24.08
CA LEU A 554 6.89 -21.71 23.32
C LEU A 554 6.47 -21.19 21.93
N SER A 555 6.26 -19.88 21.77
CA SER A 555 5.96 -19.26 20.47
C SER A 555 7.04 -19.48 19.42
N TYR A 556 8.30 -19.69 19.83
CA TYR A 556 9.40 -19.97 18.90
C TYR A 556 9.38 -21.38 18.27
N VAL A 557 8.53 -22.30 18.75
CA VAL A 557 8.26 -23.58 18.04
C VAL A 557 7.74 -23.33 16.63
N ARG A 558 7.16 -22.19 16.37
CA ARG A 558 6.72 -21.76 15.03
C ARG A 558 7.85 -21.71 14.00
N LEU A 559 9.08 -21.43 14.42
CA LEU A 559 10.25 -21.45 13.53
C LEU A 559 10.44 -22.85 12.92
N MET A 560 10.41 -23.89 13.78
CA MET A 560 10.48 -25.29 13.34
C MET A 560 9.27 -25.68 12.50
N ALA A 561 8.05 -25.29 12.92
CA ALA A 561 6.82 -25.68 12.21
C ALA A 561 6.79 -25.14 10.78
N LEU A 562 7.23 -23.90 10.55
CA LEU A 562 7.28 -23.29 9.21
C LEU A 562 8.40 -23.90 8.35
N MET A 563 9.56 -24.14 8.92
CA MET A 563 10.65 -24.84 8.24
C MET A 563 10.19 -26.22 7.74
N LEU A 564 9.55 -27.01 8.62
CA LEU A 564 9.02 -28.33 8.28
C LEU A 564 7.93 -28.26 7.21
N SER A 565 6.96 -27.34 7.37
CA SER A 565 5.87 -27.15 6.41
C SER A 565 6.39 -26.80 5.01
N GLY A 566 7.38 -25.90 4.93
CA GLY A 566 8.00 -25.50 3.67
C GLY A 566 8.70 -26.64 2.97
N ALA A 567 9.47 -27.44 3.73
CA ALA A 567 10.18 -28.60 3.22
C ALA A 567 9.22 -29.69 2.72
N VAL A 568 8.17 -30.02 3.49
CA VAL A 568 7.17 -31.02 3.11
C VAL A 568 6.43 -30.60 1.85
N LEU A 569 5.97 -29.33 1.75
CA LEU A 569 5.29 -28.85 0.55
C LEU A 569 6.16 -28.94 -0.71
N ALA A 570 7.44 -28.56 -0.60
CA ALA A 570 8.37 -28.68 -1.72
C ALA A 570 8.51 -30.14 -2.19
N GLN A 571 8.66 -31.08 -1.26
CA GLN A 571 8.77 -32.52 -1.57
C GLN A 571 7.48 -33.04 -2.20
N VAL A 572 6.31 -32.66 -1.71
CA VAL A 572 5.00 -33.09 -2.28
C VAL A 572 4.86 -32.65 -3.72
N PHE A 573 5.23 -31.40 -4.05
CA PHE A 573 5.18 -30.92 -5.44
C PHE A 573 6.18 -31.65 -6.35
N ASN A 574 7.38 -31.89 -5.87
CA ASN A 574 8.40 -32.63 -6.62
C ASN A 574 7.97 -34.10 -6.82
N MET A 575 7.44 -34.76 -5.79
CA MET A 575 6.93 -36.12 -5.88
C MET A 575 5.75 -36.22 -6.87
N LEU A 576 4.79 -35.25 -6.80
CA LEU A 576 3.67 -35.19 -7.76
C LEU A 576 4.17 -35.06 -9.20
N GLY A 577 5.19 -34.23 -9.41
CA GLY A 577 5.85 -34.13 -10.71
C GLY A 577 6.51 -35.43 -11.14
N ALA A 578 7.21 -36.11 -10.24
CA ALA A 578 7.92 -37.37 -10.54
C ALA A 578 6.98 -38.52 -10.95
N THR A 579 5.75 -38.58 -10.41
CA THR A 579 4.76 -39.61 -10.77
C THR A 579 4.34 -39.59 -12.24
N THR A 580 4.56 -38.47 -12.96
CA THR A 580 4.21 -38.33 -14.39
C THR A 580 5.12 -39.14 -15.33
N GLY A 581 6.28 -39.59 -14.88
CA GLY A 581 7.25 -40.36 -15.65
C GLY A 581 7.92 -39.60 -16.83
N ASN A 582 7.61 -38.32 -17.00
CA ASN A 582 8.17 -37.49 -18.10
C ASN A 582 8.93 -36.28 -17.51
N VAL A 583 10.20 -36.14 -17.88
CA VAL A 583 11.10 -35.08 -17.39
C VAL A 583 10.52 -33.67 -17.66
N VAL A 584 9.93 -33.44 -18.83
CA VAL A 584 9.37 -32.11 -19.17
C VAL A 584 8.19 -31.77 -18.27
N THR A 585 7.28 -32.72 -18.07
CA THR A 585 6.12 -32.54 -17.18
C THR A 585 6.57 -32.37 -15.73
N PHE A 586 7.57 -33.13 -15.30
CA PHE A 586 8.19 -32.98 -13.99
C PHE A 586 8.69 -31.56 -13.77
N ILE A 587 9.50 -31.01 -14.70
CA ILE A 587 10.05 -29.65 -14.58
C ILE A 587 8.94 -28.61 -14.50
N ILE A 588 7.88 -28.73 -15.31
CA ILE A 588 6.77 -27.78 -15.31
C ILE A 588 6.02 -27.82 -13.97
N ILE A 589 5.66 -29.02 -13.48
CA ILE A 589 4.92 -29.18 -12.21
C ILE A 589 5.79 -28.73 -11.03
N ALA A 590 7.04 -29.15 -11.01
CA ALA A 590 7.99 -28.75 -9.96
C ALA A 590 8.21 -27.22 -9.97
N PHE A 591 8.35 -26.60 -11.15
CA PHE A 591 8.52 -25.15 -11.23
C PHE A 591 7.28 -24.39 -10.72
N VAL A 592 6.09 -24.76 -11.17
CA VAL A 592 4.83 -24.10 -10.75
C VAL A 592 4.61 -24.35 -9.24
N GLY A 593 4.78 -25.59 -8.77
CA GLY A 593 4.61 -25.93 -7.36
C GLY A 593 5.60 -25.21 -6.46
N ASN A 594 6.89 -25.20 -6.82
CA ASN A 594 7.91 -24.51 -6.03
C ASN A 594 7.76 -22.97 -6.10
N MET A 595 7.27 -22.39 -7.19
CA MET A 595 6.95 -20.95 -7.23
C MET A 595 5.79 -20.61 -6.29
N LEU A 596 4.76 -21.44 -6.24
CA LEU A 596 3.66 -21.29 -5.30
C LEU A 596 4.14 -21.45 -3.87
N ASN A 597 4.96 -22.48 -3.59
CA ASN A 597 5.55 -22.72 -2.26
C ASN A 597 6.44 -21.56 -1.83
N LEU A 598 7.27 -21.01 -2.72
CA LEU A 598 8.08 -19.82 -2.46
C LEU A 598 7.19 -18.63 -2.04
N ALA A 599 6.11 -18.36 -2.77
CA ALA A 599 5.21 -17.25 -2.46
C ALA A 599 4.54 -17.41 -1.08
N LEU A 600 4.04 -18.63 -0.78
CA LEU A 600 3.40 -18.93 0.50
C LEU A 600 4.38 -18.87 1.67
N ASN A 601 5.57 -19.46 1.51
CA ASN A 601 6.59 -19.44 2.55
C ASN A 601 7.18 -18.06 2.77
N LEU A 602 7.42 -17.27 1.71
CA LEU A 602 7.91 -15.91 1.82
C LEU A 602 6.97 -15.05 2.66
N LEU A 603 5.67 -15.11 2.35
CA LEU A 603 4.63 -14.41 3.11
C LEU A 603 4.52 -14.95 4.55
N GLY A 604 4.51 -16.28 4.70
CA GLY A 604 4.40 -16.93 6.00
C GLY A 604 5.58 -16.58 6.92
N CYS A 605 6.81 -16.72 6.43
CA CYS A 605 8.03 -16.37 7.19
C CYS A 605 8.03 -14.89 7.59
N TYR A 606 7.68 -13.99 6.66
CA TYR A 606 7.61 -12.55 6.95
C TYR A 606 6.60 -12.22 8.06
N VAL A 607 5.36 -12.70 7.93
CA VAL A 607 4.29 -12.41 8.91
C VAL A 607 4.57 -13.03 10.28
N HIS A 608 5.06 -14.26 10.30
CA HIS A 608 5.31 -14.95 11.57
C HIS A 608 6.55 -14.44 12.27
N ASP A 609 7.59 -14.03 11.53
CA ASP A 609 8.76 -13.38 12.11
C ASP A 609 8.42 -12.01 12.68
N MET A 610 7.68 -11.17 11.93
CA MET A 610 7.17 -9.90 12.47
C MET A 610 6.42 -10.10 13.79
N ARG A 611 5.57 -11.13 13.88
CA ARG A 611 4.84 -11.41 15.10
C ARG A 611 5.76 -11.75 16.27
N LEU A 612 6.81 -12.55 16.05
CA LEU A 612 7.81 -12.85 17.09
C LEU A 612 8.52 -11.58 17.55
N GLN A 613 8.84 -10.66 16.60
CA GLN A 613 9.47 -9.40 16.95
C GLN A 613 8.52 -8.47 17.73
N PHE A 614 7.28 -8.32 17.30
CA PHE A 614 6.34 -7.35 17.87
C PHE A 614 5.79 -7.74 19.23
N LEU A 615 5.48 -9.03 19.44
CA LEU A 615 4.84 -9.48 20.66
C LEU A 615 5.87 -9.97 21.69
N GLU A 616 6.76 -10.86 21.30
CA GLU A 616 7.68 -11.52 22.23
C GLU A 616 8.93 -10.68 22.53
N PHE A 617 9.46 -9.94 21.52
CA PHE A 617 10.68 -9.18 21.67
C PHE A 617 10.44 -7.72 22.08
N PHE A 618 9.62 -6.95 21.32
CA PHE A 618 9.33 -5.55 21.62
C PHE A 618 8.59 -5.38 22.96
N GLY A 619 7.69 -6.31 23.30
CA GLY A 619 7.00 -6.32 24.59
C GLY A 619 7.92 -6.25 25.80
N ARG A 620 9.24 -6.48 25.66
CA ARG A 620 10.21 -6.46 26.76
C ARG A 620 10.81 -5.10 27.04
N PHE A 621 11.04 -4.26 26.04
CA PHE A 621 11.77 -3.00 26.24
C PHE A 621 11.25 -1.83 25.40
N TYR A 622 10.41 -2.10 24.40
CA TYR A 622 10.03 -1.09 23.43
C TYR A 622 9.01 -0.10 24.01
N LYS A 623 9.25 1.19 23.75
CA LYS A 623 8.31 2.27 24.02
C LYS A 623 7.92 2.91 22.71
N ASP A 624 6.66 2.80 22.37
CA ASP A 624 6.05 3.37 21.17
C ASP A 624 5.68 4.86 21.33
N GLY A 625 5.18 5.47 20.27
CA GLY A 625 4.64 6.83 20.28
C GLY A 625 5.55 7.88 19.65
N GLY A 626 6.67 7.50 19.00
CA GLY A 626 7.53 8.44 18.27
C GLY A 626 6.86 9.00 17.02
N LYS A 627 7.07 10.28 16.73
CA LYS A 627 6.64 10.97 15.50
C LYS A 627 7.73 10.84 14.44
N ALA A 628 7.35 10.49 13.19
CA ALA A 628 8.32 10.39 12.11
C ALA A 628 8.87 11.76 11.71
N TYR A 629 10.18 11.89 11.61
CA TYR A 629 10.83 13.10 11.11
C TYR A 629 10.52 13.34 9.63
N ARG A 630 9.81 14.43 9.33
CA ARG A 630 9.34 14.80 7.99
C ARG A 630 9.88 16.17 7.58
N PRO A 631 11.17 16.26 7.24
CA PRO A 631 11.75 17.55 6.86
C PRO A 631 11.12 18.09 5.58
N LEU A 632 11.05 19.42 5.50
CA LEU A 632 10.75 20.14 4.28
C LEU A 632 11.86 19.85 3.27
N ARG A 633 11.59 19.01 2.28
CA ARG A 633 12.58 18.61 1.27
C ARG A 633 11.94 18.41 -0.09
N VAL A 634 12.71 18.66 -1.13
CA VAL A 634 12.28 18.35 -2.50
C VAL A 634 12.05 16.83 -2.65
N ARG A 635 10.84 16.45 -3.01
CA ARG A 635 10.46 15.05 -3.28
C ARG A 635 9.91 14.95 -4.69
N ALA A 636 10.63 14.26 -5.57
CA ALA A 636 10.14 13.93 -6.91
C ALA A 636 9.75 12.44 -6.96
N LYS A 637 8.53 12.16 -7.40
CA LYS A 637 8.01 10.79 -7.55
C LYS A 637 8.32 10.21 -8.93
N HIS A 638 8.32 11.05 -9.97
CA HIS A 638 8.39 10.62 -11.36
C HIS A 638 9.75 10.91 -12.01
N VAL A 639 10.52 11.86 -11.47
CA VAL A 639 11.85 12.25 -11.98
C VAL A 639 12.93 11.96 -10.93
N GLU A 640 14.17 11.76 -11.38
CA GLU A 640 15.37 11.68 -10.51
C GLU A 640 16.08 13.03 -10.52
N ILE A 641 16.17 13.68 -9.35
CA ILE A 641 16.85 14.98 -9.23
C ILE A 641 18.34 14.75 -9.05
N ILE A 642 19.14 15.17 -10.00
CA ILE A 642 20.60 15.19 -9.87
C ILE A 642 20.94 16.44 -9.08
N LYS A 643 21.43 16.27 -7.84
CA LYS A 643 22.04 17.36 -7.10
C LYS A 643 23.34 17.73 -7.81
N GLU A 644 23.45 18.96 -8.26
CA GLU A 644 24.72 19.51 -8.63
C GLU A 644 25.57 19.54 -7.37
N ASP A 645 26.55 18.63 -7.29
CA ASP A 645 27.57 18.69 -6.25
C ASP A 645 28.20 20.10 -6.35
N THR A 646 27.91 20.94 -5.41
CA THR A 646 28.69 22.13 -5.14
C THR A 646 30.07 21.63 -4.71
N LYS A 647 30.86 21.22 -5.70
CA LYS A 647 32.31 21.20 -5.55
C LYS A 647 32.76 22.63 -5.45
N SER A 648 33.33 22.92 -4.32
CA SER A 648 34.14 24.10 -3.98
C SER A 648 33.41 25.45 -3.83
N CYS A 649 33.23 25.89 -2.60
CA CYS A 649 34.04 27.01 -2.10
C CYS A 649 34.32 26.76 -0.63
#